data_f868807d211aec25e76b440a01f5afc2
#
_entry.id   f868807d211aec25e76b440a01f5afc2
#
_cell.length_a   1.000
_cell.length_b   1.000
_cell.length_c   1.000
_cell.angle_alpha   90.00
_cell.angle_beta   90.00
_cell.angle_gamma   90.00
#
_symmetry.space_group_name_H-M   'P 1'
#
loop_
_entity.id
_entity.type
_entity.pdbx_description
1 polymer ?
#
loop_
_entity_poly.entity_id
_entity_poly.type
_entity_poly.pdbx_seq_one_letter_code
_entity_poly.pdbx_strand_id
1 'polypeptide(L)'
;MKRLILLASALLALPVLAAPPVPVSWSLAGQWRAHDGNDPAFEGWRGTDTHWRKLRVPANWYSAGWDHQGALWYRTEFSLPQPAADTLATLEFDGVDYFADVWLNGKRQAKHEGYFQRFAIDITGDLTRYNRLAVRVDSPFEDPKTIWPLHKKQVKGILNQHDSRPGGAWSPQGQDANSGGIWAPVRLRLSRAVAIDNLILRPDWSQGLDKPTLSAELVYRAPADVQTTLTLTAAPDNFTGTRYQQAFPMNLKATGDTPQRVAVSLPMPDAKLWWPVGYGFPHLYQVTATLRDDAGVLDRRRSRTGLRQVIEQPDNKGWTVNGTRVFIRGTNYIGSPWLSTMTARRYARDFALVEEMNANAIRVHGHVANRSLYQQADERGLMIWQDVPLQWGYDDSDAFADNAARQSREMVAQFGNSPSIVVWGGQNEPPFNSPWMEKRFPDWHKDLNRVLMQRVADALAEDKTRIVHAYSAVEEHYWAGWYFGTLQNLLEPAKTAIITEFGAQALPKLSTLKTIIPRKDWWPASTEPGDPKWTSWKYHNFQPIQTFKNAGLSRGNSMASFIHNTQQYQADLVALAAESYRRQRYQPVTALFQFMFVETWPSINWGVVDYLRQPKAGYYALQRAYQPLLPSIDPVNVQWKADQPGQIHLWIVNDQPSGLSGARLAWRVKQGGKLLEQGEQPVTIPADSGNKIVSLPVTPEGTQPLQVESRILDAAGKTVADNRLRIDVLPR
;
A
#
# COMPACT_ATOMS: atom_id res chain seq x y z
N MET A 1 24.33 -22.95 -84.28
CA MET A 1 24.00 -23.72 -83.04
C MET A 1 23.58 -22.75 -81.93
N LYS A 2 22.30 -22.56 -81.75
CA LYS A 2 21.74 -21.72 -80.69
C LYS A 2 21.46 -22.61 -79.49
N ARG A 3 22.10 -22.34 -78.31
CA ARG A 3 21.77 -23.02 -77.05
C ARG A 3 20.64 -22.28 -76.39
N LEU A 4 19.53 -22.95 -76.23
CA LEU A 4 18.42 -22.52 -75.34
C LEU A 4 18.84 -22.71 -73.85
N ILE A 5 18.78 -21.67 -73.04
CA ILE A 5 18.91 -21.75 -71.60
C ILE A 5 17.50 -21.76 -71.04
N LEU A 6 17.06 -22.89 -70.46
CA LEU A 6 15.86 -22.98 -69.68
C LEU A 6 16.16 -22.38 -68.26
N LEU A 7 15.51 -21.28 -67.94
CA LEU A 7 15.41 -20.80 -66.55
C LEU A 7 14.32 -21.59 -65.85
N ALA A 8 14.73 -22.48 -64.92
CA ALA A 8 13.80 -23.08 -63.97
C ALA A 8 13.53 -22.09 -62.84
N SER A 9 12.33 -21.56 -62.79
CA SER A 9 11.84 -20.73 -61.68
C SER A 9 11.57 -21.62 -60.45
N ALA A 10 12.51 -21.67 -59.50
CA ALA A 10 12.27 -22.26 -58.20
C ALA A 10 11.35 -21.33 -57.40
N LEU A 11 10.08 -21.69 -57.26
CA LEU A 11 9.19 -21.11 -56.24
C LEU A 11 9.76 -21.51 -54.85
N LEU A 12 10.44 -20.59 -54.20
CA LEU A 12 10.73 -20.68 -52.76
C LEU A 12 9.42 -20.61 -52.03
N ALA A 13 8.88 -21.74 -51.60
CA ALA A 13 7.83 -21.81 -50.61
C ALA A 13 8.36 -21.19 -49.28
N LEU A 14 7.94 -19.99 -48.97
CA LEU A 14 8.17 -19.41 -47.65
C LEU A 14 7.58 -20.37 -46.60
N PRO A 15 8.32 -20.70 -45.53
CA PRO A 15 7.76 -21.55 -44.48
C PRO A 15 6.52 -20.88 -43.90
N VAL A 16 5.39 -21.55 -43.99
CA VAL A 16 4.17 -21.17 -43.24
C VAL A 16 4.54 -21.33 -41.78
N LEU A 17 4.79 -20.22 -41.12
CA LEU A 17 4.99 -20.24 -39.67
C LEU A 17 3.74 -20.87 -39.05
N ALA A 18 3.92 -22.01 -38.38
CA ALA A 18 2.85 -22.69 -37.69
C ALA A 18 2.15 -21.73 -36.71
N ALA A 19 0.83 -21.88 -36.58
CA ALA A 19 0.07 -21.11 -35.57
C ALA A 19 0.71 -21.31 -34.17
N PRO A 20 0.83 -20.24 -33.37
CA PRO A 20 1.46 -20.36 -32.06
C PRO A 20 0.65 -21.32 -31.18
N PRO A 21 1.33 -22.14 -30.34
CA PRO A 21 0.61 -22.99 -29.40
C PRO A 21 -0.18 -22.11 -28.43
N VAL A 22 -1.46 -22.41 -28.23
CA VAL A 22 -2.33 -21.70 -27.28
C VAL A 22 -2.54 -22.56 -26.03
N PRO A 23 -2.71 -21.99 -24.83
CA PRO A 23 -2.74 -20.55 -24.55
C PRO A 23 -1.31 -19.94 -24.49
N VAL A 24 -1.22 -18.70 -24.97
CA VAL A 24 0.06 -17.94 -24.99
C VAL A 24 -0.19 -16.47 -24.65
N SER A 25 0.80 -15.81 -24.08
CA SER A 25 0.74 -14.39 -23.74
C SER A 25 2.04 -13.69 -24.13
N TRP A 26 1.92 -12.53 -24.79
CA TRP A 26 3.04 -11.67 -25.15
C TRP A 26 2.93 -10.33 -24.47
N SER A 27 4.06 -9.81 -24.00
CA SER A 27 4.16 -8.44 -23.52
C SER A 27 4.20 -7.47 -24.69
N LEU A 28 3.39 -6.41 -24.63
CA LEU A 28 3.46 -5.27 -25.52
C LEU A 28 4.27 -4.11 -24.93
N ALA A 29 5.00 -4.37 -23.84
CA ALA A 29 5.92 -3.40 -23.25
C ALA A 29 7.04 -3.02 -24.22
N GLY A 30 7.44 -1.75 -24.19
CA GLY A 30 8.54 -1.30 -25.07
C GLY A 30 8.44 0.19 -25.40
N GLN A 31 9.07 0.56 -26.51
CA GLN A 31 8.99 1.91 -27.04
C GLN A 31 7.71 2.07 -27.88
N TRP A 32 6.79 2.87 -27.39
CA TRP A 32 5.62 3.32 -28.14
C TRP A 32 5.87 4.72 -28.68
N ARG A 33 5.00 5.20 -29.54
CA ARG A 33 4.95 6.59 -29.96
C ARG A 33 3.81 7.29 -29.22
N ALA A 34 4.03 8.53 -28.79
CA ALA A 34 3.04 9.34 -28.10
C ALA A 34 2.96 10.74 -28.67
N HIS A 35 1.76 11.34 -28.60
CA HIS A 35 1.44 12.68 -29.10
C HIS A 35 0.36 13.32 -28.22
N ASP A 36 0.51 14.60 -27.91
CA ASP A 36 -0.52 15.41 -27.28
C ASP A 36 -1.53 15.92 -28.33
N GLY A 37 -2.72 16.28 -27.87
CA GLY A 37 -3.79 16.80 -28.70
C GLY A 37 -4.98 15.85 -28.88
N ASN A 38 -6.02 16.34 -29.54
CA ASN A 38 -7.29 15.65 -29.73
C ASN A 38 -7.67 15.52 -31.21
N ASP A 39 -6.71 15.29 -32.11
CA ASP A 39 -7.01 15.11 -33.53
C ASP A 39 -7.69 13.73 -33.74
N PRO A 40 -8.96 13.69 -34.25
CA PRO A 40 -9.65 12.44 -34.58
C PRO A 40 -8.91 11.57 -35.61
N ALA A 41 -8.03 12.15 -36.41
CA ALA A 41 -7.17 11.40 -37.34
C ALA A 41 -6.28 10.37 -36.64
N PHE A 42 -5.97 10.58 -35.33
CA PHE A 42 -5.15 9.66 -34.54
C PHE A 42 -5.83 8.31 -34.28
N GLU A 43 -7.15 8.25 -34.24
CA GLU A 43 -7.91 7.01 -34.08
C GLU A 43 -7.63 6.00 -35.19
N GLY A 44 -7.57 6.46 -36.44
CA GLY A 44 -7.35 5.65 -37.63
C GLY A 44 -5.90 5.56 -38.11
N TRP A 45 -4.92 6.02 -37.32
CA TRP A 45 -3.51 6.12 -37.77
C TRP A 45 -3.32 7.01 -39.00
N ARG A 46 -4.20 7.96 -39.22
CA ARG A 46 -4.08 8.94 -40.30
C ARG A 46 -3.18 10.07 -39.81
N GLY A 47 -2.45 10.67 -40.72
CA GLY A 47 -1.49 11.73 -40.43
C GLY A 47 -0.02 11.25 -40.42
N THR A 48 0.90 12.22 -40.45
CA THR A 48 2.34 11.93 -40.47
C THR A 48 2.87 11.69 -39.05
N ASP A 49 3.77 10.72 -38.89
CA ASP A 49 4.42 10.43 -37.60
C ASP A 49 5.50 11.45 -37.18
N THR A 50 5.63 12.57 -37.89
CA THR A 50 6.76 13.50 -37.77
C THR A 50 6.85 14.19 -36.41
N HIS A 51 5.72 14.31 -35.67
CA HIS A 51 5.66 14.96 -34.35
C HIS A 51 5.48 13.98 -33.19
N TRP A 52 5.39 12.68 -33.46
CA TRP A 52 5.25 11.66 -32.44
C TRP A 52 6.57 11.38 -31.73
N ARG A 53 6.56 11.53 -30.41
CA ARG A 53 7.73 11.27 -29.57
C ARG A 53 7.75 9.80 -29.12
N LYS A 54 8.95 9.26 -28.90
CA LYS A 54 9.10 7.92 -28.30
C LYS A 54 8.82 8.00 -26.81
N LEU A 55 7.97 7.12 -26.30
CA LEU A 55 7.65 6.98 -24.90
C LEU A 55 7.67 5.50 -24.49
N ARG A 56 8.28 5.21 -23.36
CA ARG A 56 8.32 3.83 -22.85
C ARG A 56 6.97 3.47 -22.22
N VAL A 57 6.46 2.27 -22.52
CA VAL A 57 5.31 1.64 -21.86
C VAL A 57 5.78 0.34 -21.20
N PRO A 58 5.45 0.07 -19.92
CA PRO A 58 4.69 0.93 -19.02
C PRO A 58 5.52 2.09 -18.44
N ALA A 59 4.87 3.25 -18.25
CA ALA A 59 5.41 4.38 -17.48
C ALA A 59 4.29 5.39 -17.13
N ASN A 60 4.42 6.08 -16.00
CA ASN A 60 3.74 7.37 -15.82
C ASN A 60 4.45 8.38 -16.73
N TRP A 61 3.73 9.18 -17.49
CA TRP A 61 4.33 10.08 -18.49
C TRP A 61 5.32 11.07 -17.89
N TYR A 62 5.03 11.65 -16.71
CA TYR A 62 5.96 12.54 -16.02
C TYR A 62 7.29 11.85 -15.70
N SER A 63 7.25 10.62 -15.15
CA SER A 63 8.46 9.85 -14.86
C SER A 63 9.24 9.43 -16.11
N ALA A 64 8.58 9.43 -17.28
CA ALA A 64 9.18 9.21 -18.58
C ALA A 64 9.70 10.49 -19.27
N GLY A 65 9.66 11.63 -18.58
CA GLY A 65 10.16 12.91 -19.05
C GLY A 65 9.15 13.72 -19.88
N TRP A 66 7.87 13.44 -19.70
CA TRP A 66 6.79 14.21 -20.34
C TRP A 66 5.86 14.80 -19.29
N ASP A 67 6.09 16.07 -18.94
CA ASP A 67 5.19 16.84 -18.08
C ASP A 67 3.93 17.19 -18.89
N HIS A 68 2.80 16.54 -18.52
CA HIS A 68 1.57 16.62 -19.27
C HIS A 68 0.35 16.46 -18.36
N GLN A 69 -0.75 17.10 -18.78
CA GLN A 69 -2.07 17.01 -18.14
C GLN A 69 -3.13 16.90 -19.24
N GLY A 70 -4.19 16.15 -18.99
CA GLY A 70 -5.25 15.91 -19.96
C GLY A 70 -4.96 14.72 -20.86
N ALA A 71 -5.18 14.84 -22.17
CA ALA A 71 -5.15 13.72 -23.09
C ALA A 71 -3.79 13.53 -23.78
N LEU A 72 -3.30 12.28 -23.79
CA LEU A 72 -2.11 11.83 -24.51
C LEU A 72 -2.47 10.59 -25.35
N TRP A 73 -2.14 10.62 -26.62
CA TRP A 73 -2.27 9.49 -27.51
C TRP A 73 -1.02 8.63 -27.50
N TYR A 74 -1.23 7.31 -27.52
CA TYR A 74 -0.19 6.29 -27.62
C TYR A 74 -0.43 5.43 -28.85
N ARG A 75 0.67 5.01 -29.53
CA ARG A 75 0.61 4.11 -30.69
C ARG A 75 1.70 3.06 -30.62
N THR A 76 1.35 1.82 -30.98
CA THR A 76 2.32 0.74 -31.24
C THR A 76 1.79 -0.19 -32.32
N GLU A 77 2.72 -0.91 -32.97
CA GLU A 77 2.41 -1.94 -33.94
C GLU A 77 2.91 -3.28 -33.45
N PHE A 78 2.18 -4.32 -33.77
CA PHE A 78 2.61 -5.69 -33.51
C PHE A 78 2.13 -6.63 -34.63
N SER A 79 2.86 -7.72 -34.84
CA SER A 79 2.52 -8.74 -35.82
C SER A 79 2.41 -10.11 -35.17
N LEU A 80 1.51 -10.93 -35.69
CA LEU A 80 1.25 -12.28 -35.24
C LEU A 80 1.23 -13.25 -36.43
N PRO A 81 1.60 -14.52 -36.23
CA PRO A 81 1.23 -15.59 -37.17
C PRO A 81 -0.28 -15.63 -37.32
N GLN A 82 -0.79 -16.10 -38.48
CA GLN A 82 -2.23 -16.26 -38.70
C GLN A 82 -2.83 -17.15 -37.60
N PRO A 83 -3.76 -16.66 -36.77
CA PRO A 83 -4.41 -17.47 -35.74
C PRO A 83 -5.25 -18.59 -36.34
N ALA A 84 -5.45 -19.69 -35.61
CA ALA A 84 -6.42 -20.71 -35.94
C ALA A 84 -7.87 -20.15 -35.84
N ALA A 85 -8.84 -20.78 -36.51
CA ALA A 85 -10.21 -20.26 -36.60
C ALA A 85 -10.93 -20.16 -35.24
N ASP A 86 -10.57 -21.00 -34.27
CA ASP A 86 -11.14 -21.03 -32.91
C ASP A 86 -10.31 -20.24 -31.88
N THR A 87 -9.33 -19.46 -32.34
CA THR A 87 -8.49 -18.62 -31.47
C THR A 87 -9.25 -17.40 -31.00
N LEU A 88 -9.25 -17.17 -29.69
CA LEU A 88 -9.70 -15.92 -29.07
C LEU A 88 -8.49 -15.06 -28.71
N ALA A 89 -8.59 -13.76 -28.97
CA ALA A 89 -7.53 -12.80 -28.70
C ALA A 89 -8.00 -11.76 -27.68
N THR A 90 -7.27 -11.65 -26.58
CA THR A 90 -7.57 -10.71 -25.50
C THR A 90 -6.41 -9.73 -25.33
N LEU A 91 -6.71 -8.43 -25.41
CA LEU A 91 -5.78 -7.37 -25.03
C LEU A 91 -6.02 -7.02 -23.57
N GLU A 92 -4.98 -7.13 -22.74
CA GLU A 92 -5.04 -6.87 -21.30
C GLU A 92 -4.19 -5.67 -20.93
N PHE A 93 -4.76 -4.73 -20.17
CA PHE A 93 -4.07 -3.63 -19.50
C PHE A 93 -4.13 -3.86 -18.00
N ASP A 94 -3.00 -3.78 -17.29
CA ASP A 94 -2.94 -3.94 -15.84
C ASP A 94 -3.17 -2.62 -15.07
N GLY A 95 -3.17 -1.47 -15.78
CA GLY A 95 -3.46 -0.16 -15.22
C GLY A 95 -3.14 0.97 -16.19
N VAL A 96 -4.11 1.86 -16.37
CA VAL A 96 -4.02 3.07 -17.20
C VAL A 96 -4.62 4.23 -16.41
N ASP A 97 -3.95 5.32 -16.26
CA ASP A 97 -4.40 6.46 -15.46
C ASP A 97 -4.76 7.65 -16.35
N TYR A 98 -6.02 8.03 -16.49
CA TYR A 98 -7.22 7.67 -15.74
C TYR A 98 -8.31 7.12 -16.68
N PHE A 99 -8.73 7.87 -17.72
CA PHE A 99 -9.63 7.41 -18.77
C PHE A 99 -8.83 6.81 -19.93
N ALA A 100 -9.26 5.68 -20.46
CA ALA A 100 -8.65 5.08 -21.63
C ALA A 100 -9.69 4.79 -22.70
N ASP A 101 -9.41 5.23 -23.92
CA ASP A 101 -10.09 4.81 -25.13
C ASP A 101 -9.11 3.99 -25.99
N VAL A 102 -9.54 2.83 -26.48
CA VAL A 102 -8.65 1.88 -27.17
C VAL A 102 -9.17 1.59 -28.58
N TRP A 103 -8.30 1.70 -29.60
CA TRP A 103 -8.56 1.34 -30.99
C TRP A 103 -7.60 0.29 -31.49
N LEU A 104 -8.11 -0.67 -32.22
CA LEU A 104 -7.31 -1.64 -32.96
C LEU A 104 -7.67 -1.52 -34.46
N ASN A 105 -6.64 -1.34 -35.30
CA ASN A 105 -6.77 -1.22 -36.75
C ASN A 105 -7.80 -0.13 -37.19
N GLY A 106 -7.89 0.95 -36.39
CA GLY A 106 -8.80 2.07 -36.61
C GLY A 106 -10.25 1.87 -36.13
N LYS A 107 -10.56 0.73 -35.52
CA LYS A 107 -11.86 0.44 -34.91
C LYS A 107 -11.77 0.57 -33.40
N ARG A 108 -12.72 1.29 -32.80
CA ARG A 108 -12.80 1.44 -31.34
C ARG A 108 -13.20 0.14 -30.68
N GLN A 109 -12.44 -0.29 -29.69
CA GLN A 109 -12.61 -1.55 -28.98
C GLN A 109 -13.25 -1.36 -27.61
N ALA A 110 -12.78 -0.38 -26.83
CA ALA A 110 -13.22 -0.19 -25.45
C ALA A 110 -13.02 1.23 -24.94
N LYS A 111 -13.77 1.55 -23.86
CA LYS A 111 -13.51 2.64 -22.92
C LYS A 111 -13.26 2.07 -21.54
N HIS A 112 -12.42 2.73 -20.77
CA HIS A 112 -12.14 2.39 -19.37
C HIS A 112 -12.02 3.65 -18.52
N GLU A 113 -12.43 3.55 -17.26
CA GLU A 113 -12.24 4.58 -16.24
C GLU A 113 -11.71 3.97 -14.95
N GLY A 114 -10.67 4.57 -14.42
CA GLY A 114 -9.95 4.22 -13.20
C GLY A 114 -8.45 4.06 -13.47
N TYR A 115 -7.60 4.17 -12.44
CA TYR A 115 -6.16 4.16 -12.68
C TYR A 115 -5.48 2.80 -12.42
N PHE A 116 -6.03 1.98 -11.52
CA PHE A 116 -5.38 0.75 -11.03
C PHE A 116 -5.97 -0.54 -11.57
N GLN A 117 -7.15 -0.47 -12.15
CA GLN A 117 -7.91 -1.63 -12.58
C GLN A 117 -7.25 -2.31 -13.77
N ARG A 118 -7.22 -3.62 -13.69
CA ARG A 118 -6.96 -4.46 -14.85
C ARG A 118 -8.26 -4.58 -15.67
N PHE A 119 -8.15 -4.32 -16.96
CA PHE A 119 -9.24 -4.57 -17.90
C PHE A 119 -8.78 -5.39 -19.10
N ALA A 120 -9.69 -6.20 -19.63
CA ALA A 120 -9.47 -7.11 -20.72
C ALA A 120 -10.45 -6.78 -21.85
N ILE A 121 -9.95 -6.75 -23.08
CA ILE A 121 -10.72 -6.39 -24.28
C ILE A 121 -10.66 -7.58 -25.23
N ASP A 122 -11.82 -8.06 -25.70
CA ASP A 122 -11.88 -9.01 -26.80
C ASP A 122 -11.59 -8.28 -28.11
N ILE A 123 -10.54 -8.69 -28.78
CA ILE A 123 -10.11 -8.15 -30.08
C ILE A 123 -10.12 -9.22 -31.19
N THR A 124 -10.75 -10.36 -30.93
CA THR A 124 -10.75 -11.52 -31.82
C THR A 124 -11.18 -11.19 -33.24
N GLY A 125 -12.32 -10.46 -33.37
CA GLY A 125 -12.90 -10.12 -34.66
C GLY A 125 -12.13 -9.09 -35.48
N ASP A 126 -11.22 -8.33 -34.85
CA ASP A 126 -10.49 -7.23 -35.49
C ASP A 126 -8.99 -7.49 -35.58
N LEU A 127 -8.54 -8.68 -35.11
CA LEU A 127 -7.14 -9.09 -35.16
C LEU A 127 -6.73 -9.50 -36.57
N THR A 128 -5.59 -8.99 -37.01
CA THR A 128 -4.98 -9.33 -38.31
C THR A 128 -3.54 -9.77 -38.13
N ARG A 129 -2.85 -10.13 -39.24
CA ARG A 129 -1.43 -10.45 -39.20
C ARG A 129 -0.58 -9.25 -38.74
N TYR A 130 -0.95 -8.04 -39.15
CA TYR A 130 -0.28 -6.78 -38.80
C TYR A 130 -1.27 -5.86 -38.12
N ASN A 131 -1.02 -5.51 -36.88
CA ASN A 131 -1.97 -4.79 -36.05
C ASN A 131 -1.42 -3.42 -35.63
N ARG A 132 -2.29 -2.42 -35.65
CA ARG A 132 -2.05 -1.06 -35.21
C ARG A 132 -2.91 -0.76 -34.00
N LEU A 133 -2.26 -0.60 -32.84
CA LEU A 133 -2.93 -0.29 -31.59
C LEU A 133 -2.76 1.20 -31.27
N ALA A 134 -3.88 1.91 -31.11
CA ALA A 134 -3.90 3.27 -30.61
C ALA A 134 -4.66 3.33 -29.27
N VAL A 135 -4.15 4.11 -28.32
CA VAL A 135 -4.78 4.32 -27.01
C VAL A 135 -4.75 5.81 -26.70
N ARG A 136 -5.92 6.40 -26.47
CA ARG A 136 -6.04 7.74 -25.92
C ARG A 136 -6.16 7.62 -24.41
N VAL A 137 -5.22 8.16 -23.69
CA VAL A 137 -5.24 8.23 -22.22
C VAL A 137 -5.53 9.66 -21.82
N ASP A 138 -6.54 9.87 -21.01
CA ASP A 138 -6.89 11.19 -20.49
C ASP A 138 -6.84 11.17 -18.96
N SER A 139 -5.90 11.90 -18.39
CA SER A 139 -5.78 12.11 -16.95
C SER A 139 -5.98 13.59 -16.66
N PRO A 140 -7.24 14.04 -16.44
CA PRO A 140 -7.56 15.43 -16.22
C PRO A 140 -6.83 15.98 -14.99
N PHE A 141 -6.39 17.23 -15.10
CA PHE A 141 -5.91 17.97 -13.95
C PHE A 141 -7.10 18.46 -13.11
N GLU A 142 -7.07 18.14 -11.84
CA GLU A 142 -8.02 18.68 -10.87
C GLU A 142 -7.34 19.84 -10.13
N ASP A 143 -7.75 21.08 -10.43
CA ASP A 143 -7.17 22.29 -9.82
C ASP A 143 -7.46 22.31 -8.31
N PRO A 144 -6.43 22.21 -7.45
CA PRO A 144 -6.63 22.19 -6.00
C PRO A 144 -7.28 23.46 -5.44
N LYS A 145 -7.29 24.57 -6.18
CA LYS A 145 -7.97 25.80 -5.75
C LYS A 145 -9.50 25.69 -5.83
N THR A 146 -10.00 24.85 -6.72
CA THR A 146 -11.45 24.74 -6.98
C THR A 146 -12.06 23.45 -6.46
N ILE A 147 -11.30 22.36 -6.40
CA ILE A 147 -11.83 21.03 -6.04
C ILE A 147 -11.32 20.49 -4.71
N TRP A 148 -10.17 20.95 -4.23
CA TRP A 148 -9.61 20.45 -2.99
C TRP A 148 -10.21 21.18 -1.77
N PRO A 149 -10.52 20.47 -0.69
CA PRO A 149 -10.49 19.02 -0.50
C PRO A 149 -11.84 18.32 -0.73
N LEU A 150 -12.92 19.02 -1.11
CA LEU A 150 -14.31 18.55 -1.00
C LEU A 150 -14.94 18.08 -2.31
N HIS A 151 -14.38 18.46 -3.47
CA HIS A 151 -15.08 18.32 -4.76
C HIS A 151 -14.29 17.54 -5.81
N LYS A 152 -13.42 16.61 -5.38
CA LYS A 152 -12.67 15.75 -6.31
C LYS A 152 -13.60 14.85 -7.10
N LYS A 153 -13.26 14.61 -8.38
CA LYS A 153 -14.08 13.85 -9.33
C LYS A 153 -13.45 12.56 -9.82
N GLN A 154 -12.19 12.28 -9.39
CA GLN A 154 -11.47 11.08 -9.78
C GLN A 154 -11.17 10.22 -8.55
N VAL A 155 -11.36 8.89 -8.66
CA VAL A 155 -10.98 7.93 -7.62
C VAL A 155 -9.48 7.67 -7.71
N LYS A 156 -8.68 8.63 -7.28
CA LYS A 156 -7.20 8.60 -7.28
C LYS A 156 -6.59 8.79 -5.89
N GLY A 157 -7.40 9.12 -4.90
CA GLY A 157 -6.96 9.30 -3.52
C GLY A 157 -5.80 10.27 -3.39
N ILE A 158 -4.77 9.84 -2.69
CA ILE A 158 -3.56 10.63 -2.47
C ILE A 158 -2.74 10.89 -3.75
N LEU A 159 -2.91 10.11 -4.81
CA LEU A 159 -2.25 10.37 -6.11
C LEU A 159 -2.80 11.64 -6.79
N ASN A 160 -3.92 12.14 -6.33
CA ASN A 160 -4.54 13.39 -6.81
C ASN A 160 -4.31 14.56 -5.87
N GLN A 161 -3.74 14.34 -4.68
CA GLN A 161 -3.64 15.31 -3.58
C GLN A 161 -2.29 15.26 -2.85
N HIS A 162 -2.22 16.08 -1.86
CA HIS A 162 -1.28 16.47 -0.86
C HIS A 162 -0.07 15.53 -0.64
N ASP A 163 -0.16 14.40 0.00
CA ASP A 163 1.00 13.69 0.58
C ASP A 163 1.90 13.00 -0.43
N SER A 164 1.40 12.70 -1.61
CA SER A 164 2.12 11.91 -2.61
C SER A 164 2.51 12.66 -3.88
N ARG A 165 2.05 13.90 -4.08
CA ARG A 165 2.31 14.67 -5.29
C ARG A 165 3.22 15.88 -5.01
N PRO A 166 4.16 16.18 -5.90
CA PRO A 166 4.93 17.42 -5.84
C PRO A 166 4.02 18.63 -5.79
N GLY A 167 4.40 19.63 -4.98
CA GLY A 167 3.62 20.84 -4.79
C GLY A 167 2.52 20.73 -3.75
N GLY A 168 1.90 19.58 -3.57
CA GLY A 168 0.87 19.33 -2.56
C GLY A 168 -0.27 20.35 -2.52
N ALA A 169 -1.39 19.97 -1.92
CA ALA A 169 -2.59 20.81 -1.85
C ALA A 169 -2.46 22.04 -0.94
N TRP A 170 -1.49 22.04 -0.04
CA TRP A 170 -1.24 23.15 0.88
C TRP A 170 -0.40 24.28 0.29
N SER A 171 0.31 23.99 -0.80
CA SER A 171 1.22 24.93 -1.44
C SER A 171 0.47 25.87 -2.38
N PRO A 172 0.84 27.16 -2.45
CA PRO A 172 0.35 28.06 -3.50
C PRO A 172 0.72 27.61 -4.92
N GLN A 173 1.78 26.80 -5.06
CA GLN A 173 2.16 26.20 -6.35
C GLN A 173 1.22 25.05 -6.75
N GLY A 174 0.47 24.45 -5.80
CA GLY A 174 -0.48 23.39 -6.06
C GLY A 174 0.16 22.07 -6.49
N GLN A 175 -0.50 21.40 -7.42
CA GLN A 175 -0.04 20.12 -7.99
C GLN A 175 0.77 20.40 -9.26
N ASP A 176 2.06 20.12 -9.26
CA ASP A 176 2.96 20.40 -10.40
C ASP A 176 3.00 19.30 -11.44
N ALA A 177 2.66 18.06 -11.07
CA ALA A 177 2.84 16.92 -11.94
C ALA A 177 1.64 15.98 -11.88
N ASN A 178 1.37 15.24 -12.97
CA ASN A 178 0.27 14.31 -13.10
C ASN A 178 0.76 12.87 -13.17
N SER A 179 0.09 11.96 -12.46
CA SER A 179 0.38 10.52 -12.44
C SER A 179 -0.06 9.77 -13.70
N GLY A 180 -0.65 10.46 -14.68
CA GLY A 180 -1.24 9.87 -15.88
C GLY A 180 -0.33 8.97 -16.70
N GLY A 181 -0.93 8.13 -17.55
CA GLY A 181 -0.26 7.29 -18.52
C GLY A 181 -0.63 5.80 -18.45
N ILE A 182 -0.11 5.01 -19.40
CA ILE A 182 -0.15 3.55 -19.36
C ILE A 182 0.98 3.11 -18.42
N TRP A 183 0.71 3.09 -17.12
CA TRP A 183 1.74 2.94 -16.11
C TRP A 183 2.02 1.48 -15.68
N ALA A 184 1.13 0.54 -16.06
CA ALA A 184 1.26 -0.88 -15.76
C ALA A 184 1.34 -1.72 -17.06
N PRO A 185 1.73 -3.00 -16.99
CA PRO A 185 1.94 -3.84 -18.17
C PRO A 185 0.75 -3.94 -19.11
N VAL A 186 1.03 -4.00 -20.43
CA VAL A 186 0.07 -4.32 -21.50
C VAL A 186 0.47 -5.66 -22.11
N ARG A 187 -0.54 -6.55 -22.32
CA ARG A 187 -0.32 -7.90 -22.84
C ARG A 187 -1.37 -8.27 -23.88
N LEU A 188 -0.95 -9.06 -24.84
CA LEU A 188 -1.83 -9.78 -25.74
C LEU A 188 -1.86 -11.26 -25.31
N ARG A 189 -3.05 -11.81 -25.12
CA ARG A 189 -3.25 -13.24 -24.84
C ARG A 189 -4.04 -13.89 -25.96
N LEU A 190 -3.65 -15.12 -26.31
CA LEU A 190 -4.44 -16.00 -27.17
C LEU A 190 -4.87 -17.23 -26.36
N SER A 191 -6.11 -17.63 -26.54
CA SER A 191 -6.69 -18.86 -26.03
C SER A 191 -7.50 -19.54 -27.13
N ARG A 192 -8.07 -20.71 -26.89
CA ARG A 192 -8.88 -21.45 -27.86
C ARG A 192 -10.30 -21.64 -27.29
N ALA A 193 -11.30 -21.24 -28.06
CA ALA A 193 -12.74 -21.39 -27.78
C ALA A 193 -13.24 -20.78 -26.45
N VAL A 194 -12.40 -20.65 -25.41
CA VAL A 194 -12.71 -20.02 -24.12
C VAL A 194 -11.54 -19.14 -23.69
N ALA A 195 -11.81 -17.94 -23.17
CA ALA A 195 -10.83 -17.08 -22.54
C ALA A 195 -11.16 -16.93 -21.05
N ILE A 196 -10.23 -17.27 -20.15
CA ILE A 196 -10.35 -17.04 -18.71
C ILE A 196 -9.85 -15.62 -18.41
N ASP A 197 -10.75 -14.69 -18.11
CA ASP A 197 -10.40 -13.31 -17.81
C ASP A 197 -9.87 -13.13 -16.39
N ASN A 198 -10.46 -13.84 -15.42
CA ASN A 198 -9.99 -13.82 -14.03
C ASN A 198 -10.16 -15.17 -13.33
N LEU A 199 -9.33 -15.39 -12.29
CA LEU A 199 -9.39 -16.51 -11.36
C LEU A 199 -9.43 -15.94 -9.94
N ILE A 200 -10.60 -15.97 -9.30
CA ILE A 200 -10.84 -15.44 -7.97
C ILE A 200 -10.81 -16.59 -6.99
N LEU A 201 -9.95 -16.50 -5.97
CA LEU A 201 -9.71 -17.55 -4.98
C LEU A 201 -10.16 -17.09 -3.61
N ARG A 202 -10.96 -17.91 -2.91
CA ARG A 202 -11.41 -17.64 -1.55
C ARG A 202 -11.30 -18.89 -0.71
N PRO A 203 -10.62 -18.85 0.46
CA PRO A 203 -10.66 -19.95 1.40
C PRO A 203 -12.03 -20.01 2.06
N ASP A 204 -12.55 -21.23 2.23
CA ASP A 204 -13.75 -21.56 2.99
C ASP A 204 -13.36 -22.42 4.20
N TRP A 205 -13.80 -22.00 5.37
CA TRP A 205 -13.49 -22.58 6.69
C TRP A 205 -14.68 -23.29 7.33
N SER A 206 -15.73 -23.55 6.57
CA SER A 206 -16.97 -24.16 7.09
C SER A 206 -16.75 -25.53 7.74
N GLN A 207 -15.66 -26.24 7.37
CA GLN A 207 -15.27 -27.56 7.93
C GLN A 207 -14.15 -27.44 8.98
N GLY A 208 -13.74 -26.23 9.38
CA GLY A 208 -12.64 -25.98 10.32
C GLY A 208 -11.32 -25.66 9.66
N LEU A 209 -10.35 -25.21 10.47
CA LEU A 209 -9.01 -24.78 9.98
C LEU A 209 -8.14 -25.94 9.47
N ASP A 210 -8.39 -27.16 9.91
CA ASP A 210 -7.71 -28.38 9.50
C ASP A 210 -8.23 -28.97 8.17
N LYS A 211 -9.44 -28.55 7.76
CA LYS A 211 -10.11 -29.02 6.53
C LYS A 211 -10.55 -27.86 5.64
N PRO A 212 -9.66 -26.95 5.27
CA PRO A 212 -10.03 -25.83 4.41
C PRO A 212 -10.42 -26.30 3.02
N THR A 213 -11.34 -25.57 2.42
CA THR A 213 -11.70 -25.72 1.01
C THR A 213 -11.34 -24.44 0.28
N LEU A 214 -10.72 -24.54 -0.89
CA LEU A 214 -10.44 -23.41 -1.76
C LEU A 214 -11.55 -23.25 -2.80
N SER A 215 -12.41 -22.26 -2.63
CA SER A 215 -13.34 -21.84 -3.68
C SER A 215 -12.59 -21.11 -4.79
N ALA A 216 -12.80 -21.53 -6.04
CA ALA A 216 -12.21 -20.95 -7.23
C ALA A 216 -13.33 -20.55 -8.18
N GLU A 217 -13.48 -19.24 -8.39
CA GLU A 217 -14.42 -18.66 -9.36
C GLU A 217 -13.65 -18.24 -10.60
N LEU A 218 -14.02 -18.81 -11.75
CA LEU A 218 -13.54 -18.40 -13.07
C LEU A 218 -14.49 -17.38 -13.66
N VAL A 219 -13.95 -16.25 -14.08
CA VAL A 219 -14.62 -15.28 -14.96
C VAL A 219 -14.16 -15.59 -16.38
N TYR A 220 -15.08 -15.92 -17.30
CA TYR A 220 -14.72 -16.39 -18.63
C TYR A 220 -15.56 -15.77 -19.73
N ARG A 221 -15.04 -15.82 -20.96
CA ARG A 221 -15.75 -15.53 -22.22
C ARG A 221 -15.67 -16.72 -23.14
N ALA A 222 -16.79 -17.01 -23.83
CA ALA A 222 -16.89 -18.06 -24.84
C ALA A 222 -17.91 -17.62 -25.92
N PRO A 223 -17.55 -17.66 -27.21
CA PRO A 223 -18.48 -17.28 -28.29
C PRO A 223 -19.59 -18.29 -28.54
N ALA A 224 -19.43 -19.54 -28.09
CA ALA A 224 -20.38 -20.63 -28.17
C ALA A 224 -20.34 -21.50 -26.92
N ASP A 225 -21.34 -22.38 -26.75
CA ASP A 225 -21.33 -23.39 -25.70
C ASP A 225 -20.14 -24.34 -25.90
N VAL A 226 -19.39 -24.62 -24.81
CA VAL A 226 -18.15 -25.44 -24.84
C VAL A 226 -18.22 -26.54 -23.80
N GLN A 227 -18.18 -27.80 -24.26
CA GLN A 227 -17.96 -28.96 -23.39
C GLN A 227 -16.46 -29.03 -23.03
N THR A 228 -16.15 -29.03 -21.74
CA THR A 228 -14.77 -28.96 -21.26
C THR A 228 -14.60 -29.62 -19.91
N THR A 229 -13.35 -29.91 -19.55
CA THR A 229 -12.97 -30.27 -18.18
C THR A 229 -12.09 -29.18 -17.60
N LEU A 230 -12.52 -28.59 -16.48
CA LEU A 230 -11.68 -27.74 -15.66
C LEU A 230 -10.84 -28.60 -14.73
N THR A 231 -9.51 -28.54 -14.84
CA THR A 231 -8.61 -29.06 -13.83
C THR A 231 -8.10 -27.93 -12.96
N LEU A 232 -8.46 -27.94 -11.67
CA LEU A 232 -7.94 -27.02 -10.68
C LEU A 232 -6.82 -27.70 -9.91
N THR A 233 -5.65 -27.07 -9.85
CA THR A 233 -4.46 -27.56 -9.14
C THR A 233 -3.96 -26.48 -8.19
N ALA A 234 -3.74 -26.82 -6.92
CA ALA A 234 -3.02 -25.99 -5.95
C ALA A 234 -1.72 -26.71 -5.54
N ALA A 235 -0.60 -26.17 -5.98
CA ALA A 235 0.73 -26.70 -5.68
C ALA A 235 1.47 -25.78 -4.71
N PRO A 236 2.25 -26.30 -3.74
CA PRO A 236 3.14 -25.49 -2.91
C PRO A 236 4.05 -24.60 -3.79
N ASP A 237 4.17 -23.34 -3.42
CA ASP A 237 4.98 -22.33 -4.14
C ASP A 237 6.32 -22.09 -3.44
N ASN A 238 6.31 -21.75 -2.16
CA ASN A 238 7.48 -21.39 -1.37
C ASN A 238 7.85 -22.40 -0.26
N PHE A 239 7.27 -23.59 -0.30
CA PHE A 239 7.53 -24.67 0.66
C PHE A 239 7.38 -26.06 0.01
N THR A 240 7.76 -27.11 0.73
CA THR A 240 7.53 -28.51 0.31
C THR A 240 6.29 -29.05 1.00
N GLY A 241 5.33 -29.62 0.25
CA GLY A 241 4.08 -30.11 0.81
C GLY A 241 3.17 -30.78 -0.21
N THR A 242 1.94 -31.03 0.18
CA THR A 242 0.92 -31.70 -0.64
C THR A 242 0.48 -30.83 -1.81
N ARG A 243 0.39 -31.44 -2.99
CA ARG A 243 -0.27 -30.89 -4.17
C ARG A 243 -1.70 -31.38 -4.21
N TYR A 244 -2.65 -30.46 -4.26
CA TYR A 244 -4.08 -30.75 -4.38
C TYR A 244 -4.52 -30.58 -5.83
N GLN A 245 -5.38 -31.48 -6.32
CA GLN A 245 -5.87 -31.42 -7.69
C GLN A 245 -7.24 -32.08 -7.81
N GLN A 246 -8.13 -31.45 -8.57
CA GLN A 246 -9.44 -32.01 -8.92
C GLN A 246 -9.85 -31.60 -10.32
N ALA A 247 -10.55 -32.51 -11.02
CA ALA A 247 -11.14 -32.27 -12.34
C ALA A 247 -12.64 -32.13 -12.21
N PHE A 248 -13.21 -31.19 -12.97
CA PHE A 248 -14.62 -30.85 -12.99
C PHE A 248 -15.11 -30.82 -14.44
N PRO A 249 -15.81 -31.89 -14.91
CA PRO A 249 -16.51 -31.82 -16.20
C PRO A 249 -17.56 -30.72 -16.17
N MET A 250 -17.65 -29.90 -17.20
CA MET A 250 -18.60 -28.79 -17.26
C MET A 250 -18.98 -28.41 -18.70
N ASN A 251 -20.13 -27.78 -18.83
CA ASN A 251 -20.59 -27.17 -20.05
C ASN A 251 -20.64 -25.65 -19.85
N LEU A 252 -19.61 -24.95 -20.34
CA LEU A 252 -19.56 -23.50 -20.31
C LEU A 252 -20.49 -22.93 -21.35
N LYS A 253 -21.34 -21.98 -20.95
CA LYS A 253 -22.30 -21.35 -21.82
C LYS A 253 -21.70 -20.21 -22.63
N ALA A 254 -22.22 -19.97 -23.81
CA ALA A 254 -21.92 -18.77 -24.59
C ALA A 254 -22.21 -17.52 -23.76
N THR A 255 -21.28 -16.52 -23.84
CA THR A 255 -21.34 -15.35 -22.95
C THR A 255 -21.89 -14.09 -23.59
N GLY A 256 -21.96 -14.03 -24.92
CA GLY A 256 -22.20 -12.75 -25.60
C GLY A 256 -21.12 -11.72 -25.22
N ASP A 257 -21.54 -10.46 -25.02
CA ASP A 257 -20.61 -9.35 -24.67
C ASP A 257 -20.23 -9.28 -23.17
N THR A 258 -20.95 -10.04 -22.31
CA THR A 258 -20.75 -10.00 -20.86
C THR A 258 -20.08 -11.28 -20.38
N PRO A 259 -18.89 -11.21 -19.72
CA PRO A 259 -18.25 -12.38 -19.14
C PRO A 259 -19.16 -13.09 -18.14
N GLN A 260 -19.12 -14.42 -18.15
CA GLN A 260 -19.88 -15.28 -17.22
C GLN A 260 -18.96 -15.80 -16.10
N ARG A 261 -19.59 -16.34 -15.05
CA ARG A 261 -18.88 -16.86 -13.88
C ARG A 261 -19.25 -18.31 -13.61
N VAL A 262 -18.27 -19.11 -13.24
CA VAL A 262 -18.47 -20.48 -12.74
C VAL A 262 -17.55 -20.73 -11.55
N ALA A 263 -18.10 -21.29 -10.49
CA ALA A 263 -17.35 -21.59 -9.28
C ALA A 263 -17.22 -23.09 -9.07
N VAL A 264 -16.06 -23.51 -8.57
CA VAL A 264 -15.78 -24.88 -8.12
C VAL A 264 -15.05 -24.83 -6.76
N SER A 265 -15.09 -25.93 -6.02
CA SER A 265 -14.47 -26.03 -4.70
C SER A 265 -13.45 -27.16 -4.69
N LEU A 266 -12.22 -26.85 -4.25
CA LEU A 266 -11.11 -27.78 -4.10
C LEU A 266 -10.86 -28.05 -2.60
N PRO A 267 -11.20 -29.23 -2.06
CA PRO A 267 -10.83 -29.60 -0.70
C PRO A 267 -9.30 -29.67 -0.54
N MET A 268 -8.78 -29.09 0.53
CA MET A 268 -7.34 -29.04 0.83
C MET A 268 -7.07 -29.48 2.30
N PRO A 269 -7.41 -30.73 2.68
CA PRO A 269 -7.21 -31.18 4.06
C PRO A 269 -5.74 -31.09 4.45
N ASP A 270 -5.46 -30.66 5.69
CA ASP A 270 -4.12 -30.51 6.26
C ASP A 270 -3.23 -29.51 5.48
N ALA A 271 -3.84 -28.57 4.74
CA ALA A 271 -3.10 -27.55 4.02
C ALA A 271 -2.30 -26.65 4.99
N LYS A 272 -1.09 -26.30 4.59
CA LYS A 272 -0.27 -25.36 5.35
C LYS A 272 -0.85 -23.95 5.22
N LEU A 273 -1.10 -23.32 6.37
CA LEU A 273 -1.69 -21.99 6.44
C LEU A 273 -0.65 -20.89 6.22
N TRP A 274 -1.09 -19.77 5.66
CA TRP A 274 -0.30 -18.55 5.62
C TRP A 274 -0.34 -17.87 7.00
N TRP A 275 0.82 -17.47 7.50
CA TRP A 275 0.96 -16.78 8.78
C TRP A 275 1.62 -15.42 8.64
N PRO A 276 1.24 -14.43 9.45
CA PRO A 276 1.96 -13.18 9.52
C PRO A 276 3.33 -13.34 10.19
N VAL A 277 4.23 -12.42 9.87
CA VAL A 277 5.59 -12.36 10.45
C VAL A 277 5.54 -12.40 11.98
N GLY A 278 6.36 -13.26 12.59
CA GLY A 278 6.40 -13.50 14.04
C GLY A 278 5.42 -14.53 14.57
N TYR A 279 4.52 -15.09 13.73
CA TYR A 279 3.51 -16.07 14.13
C TYR A 279 3.63 -17.41 13.40
N GLY A 280 4.40 -17.49 12.34
CA GLY A 280 4.63 -18.70 11.57
C GLY A 280 5.20 -18.40 10.19
N PHE A 281 5.22 -19.41 9.32
CA PHE A 281 5.72 -19.27 7.96
C PHE A 281 4.59 -18.87 6.99
N PRO A 282 4.79 -17.92 6.09
CA PRO A 282 3.80 -17.44 5.12
C PRO A 282 3.69 -18.41 3.92
N HIS A 283 3.07 -19.58 4.13
CA HIS A 283 2.93 -20.60 3.09
C HIS A 283 2.05 -20.13 1.94
N LEU A 284 2.54 -20.29 0.72
CA LEU A 284 1.87 -19.88 -0.51
C LEU A 284 1.68 -21.07 -1.45
N TYR A 285 0.56 -21.05 -2.17
CA TYR A 285 0.22 -22.02 -3.20
C TYR A 285 0.11 -21.32 -4.56
N GLN A 286 0.69 -21.95 -5.59
CA GLN A 286 0.43 -21.62 -6.98
C GLN A 286 -0.83 -22.38 -7.43
N VAL A 287 -1.91 -21.64 -7.63
CA VAL A 287 -3.17 -22.22 -8.12
C VAL A 287 -3.23 -22.07 -9.65
N THR A 288 -3.54 -23.15 -10.33
CA THR A 288 -3.67 -23.23 -11.79
C THR A 288 -5.05 -23.77 -12.15
N ALA A 289 -5.83 -22.99 -12.87
CA ALA A 289 -7.05 -23.42 -13.55
C ALA A 289 -6.71 -23.71 -15.02
N THR A 290 -6.96 -24.92 -15.48
CA THR A 290 -6.74 -25.35 -16.87
C THR A 290 -8.04 -25.91 -17.43
N LEU A 291 -8.56 -25.29 -18.49
CA LEU A 291 -9.68 -25.78 -19.29
C LEU A 291 -9.14 -26.63 -20.45
N ARG A 292 -9.72 -27.80 -20.67
CA ARG A 292 -9.28 -28.75 -21.67
C ARG A 292 -10.48 -29.47 -22.31
N ASP A 293 -10.43 -29.68 -23.60
CA ASP A 293 -11.29 -30.59 -24.36
C ASP A 293 -10.47 -31.74 -24.95
N ASP A 294 -11.08 -32.56 -25.81
CA ASP A 294 -10.42 -33.69 -26.47
C ASP A 294 -9.28 -33.28 -27.40
N ALA A 295 -9.35 -32.07 -27.95
CA ALA A 295 -8.34 -31.52 -28.84
C ALA A 295 -7.16 -30.86 -28.09
N GLY A 296 -7.26 -30.65 -26.77
CA GLY A 296 -6.17 -30.13 -25.96
C GLY A 296 -6.56 -29.02 -24.99
N VAL A 297 -5.60 -28.15 -24.64
CA VAL A 297 -5.82 -27.04 -23.72
C VAL A 297 -6.56 -25.91 -24.42
N LEU A 298 -7.66 -25.45 -23.84
CA LEU A 298 -8.42 -24.28 -24.28
C LEU A 298 -7.80 -22.99 -23.73
N ASP A 299 -7.71 -22.90 -22.41
CA ASP A 299 -7.04 -21.80 -21.72
C ASP A 299 -6.47 -22.24 -20.38
N ARG A 300 -5.56 -21.44 -19.85
CA ARG A 300 -4.94 -21.64 -18.53
C ARG A 300 -4.76 -20.31 -17.84
N ARG A 301 -5.20 -20.25 -16.57
CA ARG A 301 -4.96 -19.13 -15.70
C ARG A 301 -4.22 -19.57 -14.44
N ARG A 302 -3.25 -18.75 -14.00
CA ARG A 302 -2.48 -18.99 -12.78
C ARG A 302 -2.68 -17.82 -11.83
N SER A 303 -2.81 -18.14 -10.54
CA SER A 303 -2.81 -17.15 -9.48
C SER A 303 -2.14 -17.73 -8.25
N ARG A 304 -1.44 -16.90 -7.49
CA ARG A 304 -0.85 -17.27 -6.21
C ARG A 304 -1.80 -16.88 -5.09
N THR A 305 -1.90 -17.70 -4.05
CA THR A 305 -2.67 -17.41 -2.84
C THR A 305 -2.08 -18.12 -1.63
N GLY A 306 -2.52 -17.74 -0.43
CA GLY A 306 -2.28 -18.44 0.82
C GLY A 306 -3.59 -18.64 1.56
N LEU A 307 -3.69 -19.73 2.31
CA LEU A 307 -4.87 -20.03 3.10
C LEU A 307 -4.74 -19.42 4.48
N ARG A 308 -5.61 -18.50 4.84
CA ARG A 308 -5.68 -17.92 6.19
C ARG A 308 -7.11 -17.50 6.51
N GLN A 309 -7.48 -17.59 7.78
CA GLN A 309 -8.70 -17.01 8.33
C GLN A 309 -8.33 -15.73 9.09
N VAL A 310 -9.07 -14.64 8.88
CA VAL A 310 -8.95 -13.39 9.66
C VAL A 310 -10.30 -13.06 10.24
N ILE A 311 -10.35 -12.79 11.55
CA ILE A 311 -11.59 -12.46 12.28
C ILE A 311 -11.29 -11.27 13.20
N GLU A 312 -12.12 -10.23 13.12
CA GLU A 312 -12.16 -9.20 14.13
C GLU A 312 -12.98 -9.70 15.33
N GLN A 313 -12.35 -9.68 16.50
CA GLN A 313 -13.01 -10.11 17.73
C GLN A 313 -13.92 -9.00 18.26
N PRO A 314 -15.12 -9.35 18.76
CA PRO A 314 -16.01 -8.35 19.34
C PRO A 314 -15.38 -7.67 20.56
N ASP A 315 -15.97 -6.53 20.97
CA ASP A 315 -15.59 -5.78 22.18
C ASP A 315 -14.11 -5.33 22.21
N ASN A 316 -13.54 -4.96 21.07
CA ASN A 316 -12.15 -4.51 20.92
C ASN A 316 -11.11 -5.53 21.44
N LYS A 317 -11.40 -6.83 21.35
CA LYS A 317 -10.48 -7.87 21.77
C LYS A 317 -9.38 -8.18 20.74
N GLY A 318 -9.31 -7.40 19.66
CA GLY A 318 -8.27 -7.49 18.63
C GLY A 318 -8.66 -8.37 17.45
N TRP A 319 -7.69 -8.65 16.62
CA TRP A 319 -7.85 -9.49 15.43
C TRP A 319 -7.20 -10.86 15.65
N THR A 320 -7.83 -11.91 15.12
CA THR A 320 -7.22 -13.23 15.07
C THR A 320 -6.86 -13.59 13.64
N VAL A 321 -5.70 -14.21 13.47
CA VAL A 321 -5.28 -14.87 12.24
C VAL A 321 -5.13 -16.36 12.55
N ASN A 322 -5.87 -17.19 11.84
CA ASN A 322 -5.91 -18.66 12.06
C ASN A 322 -6.18 -19.02 13.54
N GLY A 323 -7.08 -18.30 14.19
CA GLY A 323 -7.43 -18.50 15.59
C GLY A 323 -6.45 -17.91 16.61
N THR A 324 -5.29 -17.41 16.19
CA THR A 324 -4.30 -16.78 17.08
C THR A 324 -4.46 -15.26 17.06
N ARG A 325 -4.56 -14.65 18.24
CA ARG A 325 -4.68 -13.19 18.36
C ARG A 325 -3.36 -12.50 18.00
N VAL A 326 -3.46 -11.41 17.24
CA VAL A 326 -2.33 -10.65 16.72
C VAL A 326 -2.47 -9.18 17.09
N PHE A 327 -1.49 -8.63 17.79
CA PHE A 327 -1.40 -7.18 17.99
C PHE A 327 -0.73 -6.52 16.78
N ILE A 328 -1.36 -5.50 16.20
CA ILE A 328 -0.88 -4.85 14.99
C ILE A 328 0.09 -3.70 15.32
N ARG A 329 1.33 -3.83 14.86
CA ARG A 329 2.37 -2.79 14.88
C ARG A 329 2.63 -2.36 13.45
N GLY A 330 1.93 -1.34 13.02
CA GLY A 330 1.90 -0.93 11.63
C GLY A 330 2.53 0.43 11.36
N THR A 331 2.67 0.72 10.07
CA THR A 331 3.00 2.05 9.56
C THR A 331 2.22 2.34 8.29
N ASN A 332 1.90 3.61 8.05
CA ASN A 332 1.29 4.04 6.79
C ASN A 332 2.35 4.03 5.68
N TYR A 333 1.98 3.54 4.51
CA TYR A 333 2.87 3.37 3.38
C TYR A 333 2.34 4.01 2.10
N ILE A 334 3.12 4.92 1.55
CA ILE A 334 2.95 5.51 0.23
C ILE A 334 4.34 5.49 -0.43
N GLY A 335 4.60 4.52 -1.33
CA GLY A 335 5.95 4.26 -1.83
C GLY A 335 6.48 5.34 -2.76
N SER A 336 5.66 5.80 -3.71
CA SER A 336 5.96 6.86 -4.68
C SER A 336 4.68 7.26 -5.41
N PRO A 337 4.52 8.54 -5.80
CA PRO A 337 3.43 8.97 -6.70
C PRO A 337 3.56 8.40 -8.12
N TRP A 338 4.78 7.96 -8.50
CA TRP A 338 5.07 7.36 -9.80
C TRP A 338 5.04 5.84 -9.69
N LEU A 339 3.84 5.26 -9.77
CA LEU A 339 3.61 3.83 -9.54
C LEU A 339 4.41 2.93 -10.48
N SER A 340 4.65 3.36 -11.73
CA SER A 340 5.46 2.63 -12.70
C SER A 340 6.93 2.48 -12.29
N THR A 341 7.44 3.34 -11.41
CA THR A 341 8.82 3.30 -10.93
C THR A 341 9.01 2.33 -9.76
N MET A 342 7.91 1.91 -9.12
CA MET A 342 7.92 1.00 -7.99
C MET A 342 8.02 -0.46 -8.45
N THR A 343 9.25 -0.91 -8.61
CA THR A 343 9.56 -2.30 -9.00
C THR A 343 9.54 -3.24 -7.81
N ALA A 344 9.47 -4.57 -8.04
CA ALA A 344 9.58 -5.59 -7.00
C ALA A 344 10.84 -5.39 -6.12
N ARG A 345 11.98 -4.99 -6.71
CA ARG A 345 13.23 -4.71 -5.99
C ARG A 345 13.09 -3.50 -5.04
N ARG A 346 12.36 -2.46 -5.45
CA ARG A 346 12.13 -1.29 -4.59
C ARG A 346 11.24 -1.64 -3.41
N TYR A 347 10.13 -2.36 -3.65
CA TYR A 347 9.28 -2.86 -2.56
C TYR A 347 10.04 -3.80 -1.63
N ALA A 348 10.86 -4.72 -2.17
CA ALA A 348 11.67 -5.62 -1.35
C ALA A 348 12.63 -4.87 -0.42
N ARG A 349 13.22 -3.76 -0.88
CA ARG A 349 14.07 -2.89 -0.06
C ARG A 349 13.27 -2.17 1.03
N ASP A 350 12.13 -1.58 0.66
CA ASP A 350 11.28 -0.87 1.61
C ASP A 350 10.76 -1.84 2.68
N PHE A 351 10.33 -3.04 2.29
CA PHE A 351 9.80 -4.02 3.23
C PHE A 351 10.87 -4.66 4.13
N ALA A 352 12.11 -4.80 3.65
CA ALA A 352 13.21 -5.19 4.53
C ALA A 352 13.39 -4.19 5.68
N LEU A 353 13.32 -2.88 5.40
CA LEU A 353 13.35 -1.85 6.44
C LEU A 353 12.11 -1.88 7.35
N VAL A 354 10.92 -2.21 6.81
CA VAL A 354 9.70 -2.37 7.63
C VAL A 354 9.84 -3.55 8.60
N GLU A 355 10.38 -4.67 8.13
CA GLU A 355 10.66 -5.85 8.96
C GLU A 355 11.72 -5.57 10.03
N GLU A 356 12.84 -4.92 9.64
CA GLU A 356 13.89 -4.50 10.59
C GLU A 356 13.36 -3.53 11.66
N MET A 357 12.36 -2.72 11.32
CA MET A 357 11.67 -1.83 12.26
C MET A 357 10.74 -2.59 13.21
N ASN A 358 10.63 -3.92 13.11
CA ASN A 358 9.71 -4.78 13.87
C ASN A 358 8.21 -4.51 13.62
N ALA A 359 7.86 -3.85 12.52
CA ALA A 359 6.46 -3.74 12.11
C ALA A 359 5.97 -5.06 11.51
N ASN A 360 4.72 -5.43 11.77
CA ASN A 360 4.08 -6.62 11.21
C ASN A 360 2.95 -6.29 10.22
N ALA A 361 2.68 -5.01 10.00
CA ALA A 361 1.66 -4.53 9.07
C ALA A 361 2.04 -3.21 8.40
N ILE A 362 1.49 -2.99 7.21
CA ILE A 362 1.45 -1.68 6.56
C ILE A 362 0.02 -1.33 6.19
N ARG A 363 -0.32 -0.06 6.29
CA ARG A 363 -1.51 0.50 5.67
C ARG A 363 -1.12 1.13 4.35
N VAL A 364 -1.58 0.57 3.23
CA VAL A 364 -1.44 1.16 1.89
C VAL A 364 -2.44 2.31 1.81
N HIS A 365 -1.95 3.48 2.25
CA HIS A 365 -2.77 4.63 2.59
C HIS A 365 -3.31 5.33 1.35
N GLY A 366 -4.61 5.36 1.21
CA GLY A 366 -5.35 6.16 0.24
C GLY A 366 -5.00 5.90 -1.23
N HIS A 367 -4.38 4.77 -1.58
CA HIS A 367 -4.07 4.40 -2.97
C HIS A 367 -4.03 2.89 -3.17
N VAL A 368 -4.09 2.46 -4.43
CA VAL A 368 -3.81 1.09 -4.85
C VAL A 368 -2.46 1.06 -5.56
N ALA A 369 -1.57 0.20 -5.08
CA ALA A 369 -0.20 0.11 -5.55
C ALA A 369 -0.03 -0.89 -6.72
N ASN A 370 1.19 -0.97 -7.24
CA ASN A 370 1.59 -2.00 -8.20
C ASN A 370 1.45 -3.41 -7.57
N ARG A 371 1.05 -4.39 -8.37
CA ARG A 371 0.89 -5.81 -7.96
C ARG A 371 2.11 -6.36 -7.20
N SER A 372 3.31 -5.90 -7.53
CA SER A 372 4.54 -6.33 -6.86
C SER A 372 4.58 -6.02 -5.37
N LEU A 373 3.86 -4.99 -4.90
CA LEU A 373 3.73 -4.69 -3.46
C LEU A 373 3.11 -5.87 -2.73
N TYR A 374 1.95 -6.30 -3.22
CA TYR A 374 1.16 -7.38 -2.58
C TYR A 374 1.91 -8.70 -2.64
N GLN A 375 2.58 -9.00 -3.76
CA GLN A 375 3.41 -10.19 -3.91
C GLN A 375 4.56 -10.23 -2.90
N GLN A 376 5.23 -9.11 -2.68
CA GLN A 376 6.30 -9.02 -1.67
C GLN A 376 5.76 -9.15 -0.24
N ALA A 377 4.59 -8.62 0.05
CA ALA A 377 3.94 -8.75 1.35
C ALA A 377 3.49 -10.21 1.61
N ASP A 378 2.90 -10.86 0.59
CA ASP A 378 2.49 -12.26 0.66
C ASP A 378 3.66 -13.19 1.02
N GLU A 379 4.84 -12.98 0.38
CA GLU A 379 6.06 -13.77 0.59
C GLU A 379 6.68 -13.58 1.98
N ARG A 380 6.51 -12.40 2.56
CA ARG A 380 7.12 -12.02 3.84
C ARG A 380 6.22 -12.23 5.05
N GLY A 381 4.94 -12.51 4.85
CA GLY A 381 3.97 -12.52 5.94
C GLY A 381 3.64 -11.12 6.47
N LEU A 382 3.87 -10.07 5.69
CA LEU A 382 3.56 -8.71 6.09
C LEU A 382 2.08 -8.42 5.86
N MET A 383 1.32 -8.14 6.91
CA MET A 383 -0.11 -7.85 6.80
C MET A 383 -0.34 -6.51 6.11
N ILE A 384 -1.39 -6.43 5.30
CA ILE A 384 -1.80 -5.22 4.59
C ILE A 384 -3.21 -4.81 5.01
N TRP A 385 -3.33 -3.55 5.40
CA TRP A 385 -4.56 -2.79 5.35
C TRP A 385 -4.58 -2.03 4.02
N GLN A 386 -5.50 -2.35 3.13
CA GLN A 386 -5.63 -1.73 1.81
C GLN A 386 -6.77 -0.73 1.78
N ASP A 387 -6.44 0.54 1.64
CA ASP A 387 -7.45 1.60 1.45
C ASP A 387 -7.97 1.62 0.00
N VAL A 388 -9.25 1.92 -0.17
CA VAL A 388 -9.77 2.45 -1.42
C VAL A 388 -9.12 3.81 -1.68
N PRO A 389 -8.84 4.20 -2.95
CA PRO A 389 -8.23 5.50 -3.25
C PRO A 389 -9.17 6.69 -3.00
N LEU A 390 -9.64 6.83 -1.77
CA LEU A 390 -10.53 7.90 -1.31
C LEU A 390 -9.93 8.58 -0.08
N GLN A 391 -9.62 9.87 -0.21
CA GLN A 391 -9.13 10.70 0.88
C GLN A 391 -9.88 12.03 0.88
N TRP A 392 -10.45 12.42 2.02
CA TRP A 392 -11.24 13.62 2.20
C TRP A 392 -12.51 13.63 1.31
N GLY A 393 -12.89 14.79 0.73
CA GLY A 393 -14.16 14.93 0.03
C GLY A 393 -14.10 14.74 -1.49
N TYR A 394 -15.23 14.33 -2.02
CA TYR A 394 -15.48 14.06 -3.43
C TYR A 394 -16.83 14.63 -3.87
N ASP A 395 -17.07 14.63 -5.18
CA ASP A 395 -18.39 14.89 -5.77
C ASP A 395 -19.45 14.06 -5.02
N ASP A 396 -20.48 14.73 -4.48
CA ASP A 396 -21.49 14.11 -3.62
C ASP A 396 -22.68 13.54 -4.41
N SER A 397 -22.47 13.25 -5.71
CA SER A 397 -23.47 12.66 -6.55
C SER A 397 -23.58 11.14 -6.38
N ASP A 398 -24.79 10.60 -6.61
CA ASP A 398 -25.02 9.15 -6.70
C ASP A 398 -24.17 8.49 -7.76
N ALA A 399 -23.95 9.14 -8.89
CA ALA A 399 -23.13 8.63 -9.99
C ALA A 399 -21.66 8.44 -9.58
N PHE A 400 -21.10 9.38 -8.82
CA PHE A 400 -19.74 9.23 -8.28
C PHE A 400 -19.67 8.11 -7.24
N ALA A 401 -20.64 8.03 -6.35
CA ALA A 401 -20.72 6.97 -5.34
C ALA A 401 -20.82 5.57 -5.97
N ASP A 402 -21.64 5.41 -7.02
CA ASP A 402 -21.75 4.15 -7.76
C ASP A 402 -20.47 3.79 -8.50
N ASN A 403 -19.80 4.78 -9.09
CA ASN A 403 -18.49 4.58 -9.73
C ASN A 403 -17.42 4.15 -8.72
N ALA A 404 -17.35 4.79 -7.56
CA ALA A 404 -16.40 4.43 -6.51
C ALA A 404 -16.67 3.01 -5.96
N ALA A 405 -17.93 2.64 -5.75
CA ALA A 405 -18.34 1.29 -5.35
C ALA A 405 -17.96 0.24 -6.41
N ARG A 406 -18.18 0.53 -7.71
CA ARG A 406 -17.72 -0.33 -8.81
C ARG A 406 -16.21 -0.54 -8.76
N GLN A 407 -15.45 0.55 -8.65
CA GLN A 407 -13.97 0.48 -8.57
C GLN A 407 -13.50 -0.27 -7.32
N SER A 408 -14.22 -0.20 -6.23
CA SER A 408 -13.94 -0.98 -5.00
C SER A 408 -14.14 -2.48 -5.22
N ARG A 409 -15.20 -2.92 -5.91
CA ARG A 409 -15.39 -4.33 -6.30
C ARG A 409 -14.28 -4.81 -7.23
N GLU A 410 -13.85 -3.99 -8.17
CA GLU A 410 -12.75 -4.30 -9.09
C GLU A 410 -11.43 -4.46 -8.34
N MET A 411 -11.16 -3.62 -7.33
CA MET A 411 -10.01 -3.76 -6.42
C MET A 411 -10.03 -5.10 -5.68
N VAL A 412 -11.17 -5.44 -5.09
CA VAL A 412 -11.36 -6.72 -4.37
C VAL A 412 -11.18 -7.91 -5.32
N ALA A 413 -11.75 -7.87 -6.52
CA ALA A 413 -11.61 -8.93 -7.52
C ALA A 413 -10.16 -9.09 -8.03
N GLN A 414 -9.41 -8.01 -8.10
CA GLN A 414 -8.03 -7.99 -8.60
C GLN A 414 -7.01 -8.45 -7.55
N PHE A 415 -7.18 -8.05 -6.29
CA PHE A 415 -6.19 -8.24 -5.23
C PHE A 415 -6.62 -9.22 -4.14
N GLY A 416 -7.88 -9.66 -4.14
CA GLY A 416 -8.41 -10.56 -3.13
C GLY A 416 -7.79 -11.95 -3.07
N ASN A 417 -6.92 -12.34 -4.02
CA ASN A 417 -6.12 -13.56 -3.95
C ASN A 417 -4.88 -13.40 -3.05
N SER A 418 -4.48 -12.17 -2.67
CA SER A 418 -3.33 -11.91 -1.81
C SER A 418 -3.68 -12.18 -0.34
N PRO A 419 -3.07 -13.17 0.32
CA PRO A 419 -3.37 -13.49 1.72
C PRO A 419 -2.90 -12.40 2.69
N SER A 420 -1.92 -11.59 2.31
CA SER A 420 -1.41 -10.48 3.13
C SER A 420 -2.47 -9.39 3.38
N ILE A 421 -3.41 -9.17 2.47
CA ILE A 421 -4.49 -8.20 2.68
C ILE A 421 -5.45 -8.75 3.73
N VAL A 422 -5.46 -8.15 4.92
CA VAL A 422 -6.30 -8.56 6.06
C VAL A 422 -7.47 -7.60 6.30
N VAL A 423 -7.33 -6.33 5.87
CA VAL A 423 -8.37 -5.31 5.98
C VAL A 423 -8.58 -4.63 4.63
N TRP A 424 -9.84 -4.43 4.26
CA TRP A 424 -10.27 -3.48 3.25
C TRP A 424 -10.67 -2.17 3.95
N GLY A 425 -9.94 -1.08 3.71
CA GLY A 425 -10.25 0.26 4.20
C GLY A 425 -11.05 1.05 3.16
N GLY A 426 -12.08 1.75 3.62
CA GLY A 426 -12.87 2.65 2.77
C GLY A 426 -12.26 4.05 2.68
N GLN A 427 -13.05 5.08 3.01
CA GLN A 427 -12.65 6.47 2.87
C GLN A 427 -11.78 6.96 4.04
N ASN A 428 -10.66 7.62 3.74
CA ASN A 428 -9.83 8.26 4.76
C ASN A 428 -10.36 9.67 5.07
N GLU A 429 -10.57 9.98 6.36
CA GLU A 429 -11.05 11.29 6.84
C GLU A 429 -12.22 11.85 6.02
N PRO A 430 -13.36 11.14 5.94
CA PRO A 430 -14.49 11.66 5.18
C PRO A 430 -14.98 12.99 5.76
N PRO A 431 -15.51 13.92 4.93
CA PRO A 431 -15.90 15.26 5.37
C PRO A 431 -16.89 15.27 6.54
N PHE A 432 -17.84 14.34 6.60
CA PHE A 432 -18.81 14.25 7.68
C PHE A 432 -18.20 13.90 9.05
N ASN A 433 -16.97 13.39 9.07
CA ASN A 433 -16.23 13.07 10.30
C ASN A 433 -14.95 13.92 10.45
N SER A 434 -14.86 15.07 9.76
CA SER A 434 -13.67 15.92 9.75
C SER A 434 -13.99 17.34 10.20
N PRO A 435 -14.09 17.62 11.52
CA PRO A 435 -14.49 18.92 12.06
C PRO A 435 -13.60 20.09 11.63
N TRP A 436 -12.35 19.84 11.25
CA TRP A 436 -11.46 20.85 10.73
C TRP A 436 -11.92 21.40 9.37
N MET A 437 -12.66 20.61 8.58
CA MET A 437 -13.23 21.01 7.29
C MET A 437 -14.42 21.95 7.48
N GLU A 438 -15.29 21.69 8.45
CA GLU A 438 -16.44 22.57 8.81
C GLU A 438 -16.02 24.01 9.02
N LYS A 439 -14.93 24.22 9.75
CA LYS A 439 -14.43 25.57 10.07
C LYS A 439 -13.72 26.26 8.90
N ARG A 440 -13.36 25.53 7.86
CA ARG A 440 -12.45 26.01 6.83
C ARG A 440 -13.10 26.16 5.46
N PHE A 441 -14.14 25.37 5.17
CA PHE A 441 -14.74 25.30 3.84
C PHE A 441 -16.24 25.60 3.88
N PRO A 442 -16.70 26.63 3.14
CA PRO A 442 -18.10 27.06 3.14
C PRO A 442 -19.07 25.99 2.65
N ASP A 443 -18.62 25.12 1.73
CA ASP A 443 -19.45 24.10 1.10
C ASP A 443 -19.54 22.80 1.93
N TRP A 444 -18.93 22.78 3.12
CA TRP A 444 -19.02 21.64 4.01
C TRP A 444 -20.42 21.52 4.61
N HIS A 445 -20.93 20.29 4.70
CA HIS A 445 -22.11 19.95 5.47
C HIS A 445 -21.97 18.56 6.12
N LYS A 446 -22.72 18.34 7.19
CA LYS A 446 -22.60 17.15 8.08
C LYS A 446 -22.87 15.79 7.40
N ASP A 447 -23.47 15.78 6.22
CA ASP A 447 -23.83 14.56 5.47
C ASP A 447 -22.99 14.37 4.21
N LEU A 448 -22.03 15.27 3.94
CA LEU A 448 -21.18 15.26 2.75
C LEU A 448 -20.41 13.94 2.63
N ASN A 449 -20.63 13.22 1.52
CA ASN A 449 -20.05 11.91 1.20
C ASN A 449 -20.51 10.71 2.07
N ARG A 450 -21.60 10.80 2.84
CA ARG A 450 -22.13 9.65 3.56
C ARG A 450 -22.62 8.54 2.63
N VAL A 451 -23.31 8.89 1.54
CA VAL A 451 -23.76 7.92 0.52
C VAL A 451 -22.57 7.27 -0.15
N LEU A 452 -21.54 8.04 -0.52
CA LEU A 452 -20.29 7.53 -1.06
C LEU A 452 -19.65 6.50 -0.14
N MET A 453 -19.44 6.86 1.13
CA MET A 453 -18.84 5.98 2.13
C MET A 453 -19.64 4.69 2.30
N GLN A 454 -20.97 4.77 2.41
CA GLN A 454 -21.82 3.59 2.59
C GLN A 454 -21.76 2.64 1.40
N ARG A 455 -21.90 3.14 0.16
CA ARG A 455 -21.83 2.31 -1.05
C ARG A 455 -20.46 1.63 -1.22
N VAL A 456 -19.39 2.32 -0.87
CA VAL A 456 -18.03 1.75 -0.87
C VAL A 456 -17.89 0.67 0.20
N ALA A 457 -18.35 0.91 1.41
CA ALA A 457 -18.32 -0.07 2.49
C ALA A 457 -19.11 -1.33 2.14
N ASP A 458 -20.31 -1.18 1.56
CA ASP A 458 -21.15 -2.30 1.12
C ASP A 458 -20.45 -3.12 0.01
N ALA A 459 -19.80 -2.46 -0.93
CA ALA A 459 -19.03 -3.11 -1.99
C ALA A 459 -17.82 -3.91 -1.44
N LEU A 460 -17.11 -3.38 -0.45
CA LEU A 460 -16.02 -4.07 0.22
C LEU A 460 -16.52 -5.27 1.05
N ALA A 461 -17.68 -5.15 1.68
CA ALA A 461 -18.30 -6.17 2.52
C ALA A 461 -18.83 -7.38 1.74
N GLU A 462 -18.84 -7.34 0.41
CA GLU A 462 -19.08 -8.52 -0.44
C GLU A 462 -17.97 -9.59 -0.24
N ASP A 463 -16.75 -9.19 0.09
CA ASP A 463 -15.66 -10.11 0.46
C ASP A 463 -15.72 -10.48 1.95
N LYS A 464 -16.32 -11.63 2.24
CA LYS A 464 -16.47 -12.14 3.62
C LYS A 464 -15.17 -12.70 4.25
N THR A 465 -14.04 -12.63 3.56
CA THR A 465 -12.77 -13.23 4.01
C THR A 465 -11.79 -12.23 4.62
N ARG A 466 -12.21 -10.95 4.75
CA ARG A 466 -11.44 -9.83 5.30
C ARG A 466 -12.29 -8.99 6.26
N ILE A 467 -11.60 -8.27 7.12
CA ILE A 467 -12.20 -7.20 7.91
C ILE A 467 -12.48 -6.02 6.98
N VAL A 468 -13.61 -5.36 7.18
CA VAL A 468 -13.97 -4.12 6.46
C VAL A 468 -14.01 -2.97 7.45
N HIS A 469 -13.17 -1.96 7.21
CA HIS A 469 -13.18 -0.71 7.95
C HIS A 469 -13.73 0.39 7.04
N ALA A 470 -14.97 0.77 7.25
CA ALA A 470 -15.75 1.61 6.32
C ALA A 470 -15.10 2.99 6.07
N TYR A 471 -14.49 3.57 7.08
CA TYR A 471 -13.71 4.81 6.99
C TYR A 471 -12.75 4.94 8.17
N SER A 472 -11.61 5.60 7.96
CA SER A 472 -10.71 5.96 9.04
C SER A 472 -11.13 7.32 9.61
N ALA A 473 -11.58 7.29 10.85
CA ALA A 473 -12.11 8.46 11.56
C ALA A 473 -10.98 9.40 12.02
N VAL A 474 -11.29 10.69 12.13
CA VAL A 474 -10.34 11.68 12.68
C VAL A 474 -9.96 11.36 14.13
N GLU A 475 -10.84 10.71 14.89
CA GLU A 475 -10.58 10.26 16.26
C GLU A 475 -9.51 9.15 16.34
N GLU A 476 -9.31 8.40 15.25
CA GLU A 476 -8.25 7.39 15.11
C GLU A 476 -6.89 8.01 14.69
N HIS A 477 -6.91 9.27 14.26
CA HIS A 477 -5.75 10.05 13.84
C HIS A 477 -5.27 10.95 14.99
N TYR A 478 -4.53 10.34 15.93
CA TYR A 478 -4.16 11.03 17.15
C TYR A 478 -2.84 11.79 17.00
N TRP A 479 -2.93 13.00 16.44
CA TRP A 479 -1.80 13.88 16.13
C TRP A 479 -1.37 14.79 17.30
N ALA A 480 -1.49 14.32 18.53
CA ALA A 480 -1.02 15.06 19.69
C ALA A 480 0.51 15.28 19.64
N GLY A 481 0.94 16.48 20.03
CA GLY A 481 2.32 16.92 19.91
C GLY A 481 2.70 17.45 18.52
N TRP A 482 1.81 17.34 17.51
CA TRP A 482 2.08 17.89 16.18
C TRP A 482 1.03 18.90 15.73
N TYR A 483 -0.24 18.50 15.61
CA TYR A 483 -1.32 19.41 15.22
C TYR A 483 -2.08 20.00 16.42
N PHE A 484 -2.07 19.34 17.55
CA PHE A 484 -2.69 19.79 18.79
C PHE A 484 -1.97 19.22 20.02
N GLY A 485 -2.27 19.80 21.20
CA GLY A 485 -1.75 19.27 22.48
C GLY A 485 -0.23 19.22 22.57
N THR A 486 0.26 18.32 23.40
CA THR A 486 1.69 18.11 23.69
C THR A 486 2.00 16.62 23.71
N LEU A 487 3.27 16.24 23.88
CA LEU A 487 3.68 14.85 24.07
C LEU A 487 3.00 14.19 25.29
N GLN A 488 2.63 14.97 26.31
CA GLN A 488 1.93 14.45 27.51
C GLN A 488 0.60 13.78 27.15
N ASN A 489 -0.13 14.31 26.15
CA ASN A 489 -1.39 13.73 25.73
C ASN A 489 -1.26 12.32 25.13
N LEU A 490 -0.06 11.92 24.69
CA LEU A 490 0.21 10.55 24.22
C LEU A 490 0.21 9.51 25.35
N LEU A 491 0.31 9.94 26.60
CA LEU A 491 0.24 9.06 27.78
C LEU A 491 -1.20 8.89 28.31
N GLU A 492 -2.15 9.65 27.80
CA GLU A 492 -3.55 9.54 28.16
C GLU A 492 -4.17 8.24 27.65
N PRO A 493 -5.25 7.75 28.27
CA PRO A 493 -6.01 6.62 27.76
C PRO A 493 -6.50 6.86 26.32
N ALA A 494 -6.24 5.90 25.44
CA ALA A 494 -6.72 5.94 24.06
C ALA A 494 -8.26 5.90 24.02
N LYS A 495 -8.85 6.63 23.08
CA LYS A 495 -10.31 6.71 22.91
C LYS A 495 -10.84 5.70 21.90
N THR A 496 -9.97 5.16 21.05
CA THR A 496 -10.32 4.23 19.98
C THR A 496 -9.47 2.95 20.09
N ALA A 497 -10.01 1.86 19.57
CA ALA A 497 -9.30 0.59 19.55
C ALA A 497 -8.19 0.54 18.48
N ILE A 498 -8.33 1.34 17.45
CA ILE A 498 -7.40 1.43 16.33
C ILE A 498 -6.86 2.86 16.27
N ILE A 499 -5.53 3.00 16.20
CA ILE A 499 -4.86 4.28 15.99
C ILE A 499 -4.26 4.22 14.58
N THR A 500 -4.94 4.81 13.62
CA THR A 500 -4.56 4.73 12.21
C THR A 500 -3.49 5.74 11.80
N GLU A 501 -3.30 6.83 12.59
CA GLU A 501 -2.25 7.82 12.34
C GLU A 501 -1.72 8.47 13.63
N PHE A 502 -0.41 8.58 13.74
CA PHE A 502 0.31 9.42 14.71
C PHE A 502 1.72 9.68 14.20
N GLY A 503 2.29 10.85 14.47
CA GLY A 503 3.63 11.18 14.00
C GLY A 503 3.98 12.66 14.08
N ALA A 504 5.18 13.02 13.65
CA ALA A 504 5.66 14.38 13.49
C ALA A 504 6.61 14.47 12.29
N GLN A 505 6.76 15.66 11.71
CA GLN A 505 7.78 15.87 10.69
C GLN A 505 9.19 15.87 11.31
N ALA A 506 10.17 15.42 10.50
CA ALA A 506 11.57 15.57 10.80
C ALA A 506 12.37 15.82 9.53
N LEU A 507 13.39 16.66 9.62
CA LEU A 507 14.30 16.92 8.51
C LEU A 507 15.09 15.65 8.18
N PRO A 508 15.36 15.37 6.90
CA PRO A 508 16.30 14.32 6.52
C PRO A 508 17.73 14.74 6.88
N LYS A 509 18.68 13.82 6.74
CA LYS A 509 20.09 14.18 6.91
C LYS A 509 20.53 15.26 5.91
N LEU A 510 21.59 16.00 6.25
CA LEU A 510 22.06 17.15 5.48
C LEU A 510 22.32 16.85 4.00
N SER A 511 22.86 15.68 3.67
CA SER A 511 23.11 15.28 2.28
C SER A 511 21.82 15.17 1.46
N THR A 512 20.77 14.63 2.04
CA THR A 512 19.45 14.52 1.43
C THR A 512 18.78 15.90 1.36
N LEU A 513 18.80 16.68 2.44
CA LEU A 513 18.21 18.01 2.48
C LEU A 513 18.77 18.94 1.38
N LYS A 514 20.07 18.83 1.09
CA LYS A 514 20.74 19.57 0.02
C LYS A 514 20.21 19.26 -1.39
N THR A 515 19.57 18.12 -1.59
CA THR A 515 18.92 17.75 -2.87
C THR A 515 17.49 18.26 -2.96
N ILE A 516 16.90 18.69 -1.84
CA ILE A 516 15.52 19.15 -1.73
C ILE A 516 15.45 20.67 -1.78
N ILE A 517 16.19 21.34 -0.90
CA ILE A 517 16.10 22.80 -0.71
C ILE A 517 17.20 23.51 -1.50
N PRO A 518 16.88 24.55 -2.30
CA PRO A 518 17.89 25.38 -2.99
C PRO A 518 18.88 26.00 -2.01
N ARG A 519 20.17 26.08 -2.39
CA ARG A 519 21.25 26.59 -1.53
C ARG A 519 20.95 27.98 -0.94
N LYS A 520 20.34 28.88 -1.71
CA LYS A 520 19.98 30.23 -1.28
C LYS A 520 18.98 30.26 -0.12
N ASP A 521 18.18 29.19 0.05
CA ASP A 521 17.09 29.10 1.02
C ASP A 521 17.42 28.15 2.20
N TRP A 522 18.65 27.60 2.26
CA TRP A 522 18.99 26.61 3.30
C TRP A 522 18.82 27.11 4.73
N TRP A 523 19.13 28.39 4.98
CA TRP A 523 19.02 28.95 6.32
C TRP A 523 18.05 30.13 6.32
N PRO A 524 16.80 29.95 6.72
CA PRO A 524 15.84 31.03 6.91
C PRO A 524 16.31 32.07 7.91
N ALA A 525 15.96 33.33 7.70
CA ALA A 525 16.37 34.42 8.56
C ALA A 525 15.74 34.35 9.95
N SER A 526 14.50 33.82 10.03
CA SER A 526 13.74 33.72 11.28
C SER A 526 13.01 32.37 11.40
N THR A 527 12.38 32.14 12.56
CA THR A 527 11.44 31.02 12.79
C THR A 527 10.00 31.39 12.45
N GLU A 528 9.75 32.65 12.05
CA GLU A 528 8.42 33.10 11.69
C GLU A 528 7.93 32.42 10.40
N PRO A 529 6.70 31.86 10.39
CA PRO A 529 6.16 31.17 9.22
C PRO A 529 6.04 32.03 7.96
N GLY A 530 6.07 33.35 8.09
CA GLY A 530 6.03 34.34 6.99
C GLY A 530 7.38 34.64 6.33
N ASP A 531 8.52 34.12 6.84
CA ASP A 531 9.83 34.32 6.22
C ASP A 531 9.81 33.80 4.77
N PRO A 532 10.18 34.63 3.77
CA PRO A 532 10.13 34.25 2.35
C PRO A 532 10.92 32.99 2.00
N LYS A 533 11.98 32.67 2.72
CA LYS A 533 12.76 31.44 2.51
C LYS A 533 11.99 30.17 2.83
N TRP A 534 10.95 30.24 3.66
CA TRP A 534 10.06 29.11 3.89
C TRP A 534 9.21 28.75 2.67
N THR A 535 9.15 29.56 1.61
CA THR A 535 8.39 29.23 0.39
C THR A 535 8.90 27.94 -0.26
N SER A 536 10.23 27.80 -0.46
CA SER A 536 10.82 26.56 -0.99
C SER A 536 10.57 25.38 -0.06
N TRP A 537 10.69 25.59 1.25
CA TRP A 537 10.47 24.55 2.24
C TRP A 537 9.02 24.08 2.27
N LYS A 538 8.06 25.00 2.23
CA LYS A 538 6.62 24.71 2.19
C LYS A 538 6.25 23.99 0.89
N TYR A 539 6.88 24.33 -0.23
CA TYR A 539 6.71 23.60 -1.48
C TYR A 539 7.05 22.10 -1.31
N HIS A 540 8.06 21.79 -0.51
CA HIS A 540 8.44 20.44 -0.13
C HIS A 540 7.75 19.95 1.15
N ASN A 541 6.60 20.53 1.49
CA ASN A 541 5.68 20.17 2.59
C ASN A 541 6.23 20.41 4.02
N PHE A 542 7.30 21.17 4.21
CA PHE A 542 7.71 21.55 5.56
C PHE A 542 6.66 22.46 6.21
N GLN A 543 6.34 22.19 7.47
CA GLN A 543 5.29 22.86 8.26
C GLN A 543 5.90 23.75 9.36
N PRO A 544 6.24 25.04 9.08
CA PRO A 544 6.89 25.89 10.07
C PRO A 544 6.02 26.17 11.31
N ILE A 545 4.69 26.28 11.15
CA ILE A 545 3.77 26.53 12.27
C ILE A 545 3.84 25.36 13.24
N GLN A 546 3.70 24.13 12.75
CA GLN A 546 3.74 22.93 13.58
C GLN A 546 5.10 22.76 14.24
N THR A 547 6.16 23.00 13.49
CA THR A 547 7.54 22.87 13.99
C THR A 547 7.84 23.87 15.12
N PHE A 548 7.56 25.15 14.92
CA PHE A 548 8.02 26.18 15.84
C PHE A 548 7.00 26.59 16.89
N LYS A 549 5.69 26.60 16.56
CA LYS A 549 4.63 27.03 17.50
C LYS A 549 4.01 25.85 18.25
N ASN A 550 3.66 24.76 17.56
CA ASN A 550 2.99 23.63 18.22
C ASN A 550 3.98 22.73 18.96
N ALA A 551 5.01 22.26 18.25
CA ALA A 551 6.05 21.42 18.84
C ALA A 551 7.12 22.19 19.63
N GLY A 552 7.17 23.53 19.51
CA GLY A 552 8.07 24.41 20.26
C GLY A 552 9.57 24.18 19.93
N LEU A 553 9.88 23.68 18.73
CA LEU A 553 11.24 23.28 18.41
C LEU A 553 12.17 24.46 18.14
N SER A 554 13.37 24.38 18.69
CA SER A 554 14.45 25.33 18.36
C SER A 554 15.11 24.93 17.06
N ARG A 555 15.35 25.93 16.18
CA ARG A 555 16.20 25.78 15.01
C ARG A 555 17.68 25.57 15.41
N GLY A 556 18.06 26.02 16.61
CA GLY A 556 19.46 26.08 17.01
C GLY A 556 20.24 27.13 16.18
N ASN A 557 21.55 27.00 16.17
CA ASN A 557 22.47 27.91 15.49
C ASN A 557 23.10 27.36 14.21
N SER A 558 22.71 26.18 13.80
CA SER A 558 23.22 25.51 12.59
C SER A 558 22.23 24.54 11.98
N MET A 559 22.41 24.19 10.70
CA MET A 559 21.60 23.17 10.05
C MET A 559 21.74 21.81 10.74
N ALA A 560 22.90 21.48 11.27
CA ALA A 560 23.11 20.24 12.01
C ALA A 560 22.26 20.19 13.28
N SER A 561 22.21 21.27 14.06
CA SER A 561 21.35 21.36 15.25
C SER A 561 19.87 21.32 14.88
N PHE A 562 19.46 21.96 13.79
CA PHE A 562 18.07 21.92 13.35
C PHE A 562 17.63 20.50 12.93
N ILE A 563 18.45 19.80 12.15
CA ILE A 563 18.22 18.41 11.78
C ILE A 563 18.13 17.53 13.05
N HIS A 564 19.09 17.70 13.97
CA HIS A 564 19.10 16.93 15.22
C HIS A 564 17.81 17.16 16.02
N ASN A 565 17.42 18.42 16.24
CA ASN A 565 16.28 18.75 17.07
C ASN A 565 14.97 18.21 16.50
N THR A 566 14.75 18.32 15.17
CA THR A 566 13.55 17.79 14.53
C THR A 566 13.53 16.26 14.54
N GLN A 567 14.66 15.59 14.30
CA GLN A 567 14.75 14.14 14.33
C GLN A 567 14.60 13.57 15.75
N GLN A 568 15.15 14.24 16.77
CA GLN A 568 15.00 13.82 18.15
C GLN A 568 13.54 13.94 18.58
N TYR A 569 12.86 15.05 18.26
CA TYR A 569 11.45 15.23 18.57
C TYR A 569 10.56 14.16 17.91
N GLN A 570 10.79 13.87 16.62
CA GLN A 570 10.09 12.78 15.95
C GLN A 570 10.32 11.44 16.67
N ALA A 571 11.56 11.15 17.04
CA ALA A 571 11.93 9.92 17.73
C ALA A 571 11.23 9.79 19.08
N ASP A 572 11.22 10.86 19.87
CA ASP A 572 10.57 10.89 21.17
C ASP A 572 9.06 10.71 21.06
N LEU A 573 8.41 11.43 20.10
CA LEU A 573 6.98 11.33 19.86
C LEU A 573 6.57 9.92 19.46
N VAL A 574 7.22 9.34 18.43
CA VAL A 574 6.78 8.04 17.89
C VAL A 574 7.06 6.90 18.87
N ALA A 575 8.15 6.95 19.64
CA ALA A 575 8.43 5.95 20.66
C ALA A 575 7.42 6.05 21.82
N LEU A 576 7.19 7.25 22.33
CA LEU A 576 6.26 7.48 23.44
C LEU A 576 4.84 7.03 23.10
N ALA A 577 4.34 7.42 21.90
CA ALA A 577 3.05 7.00 21.38
C ALA A 577 2.95 5.48 21.25
N ALA A 578 3.91 4.86 20.54
CA ALA A 578 3.91 3.42 20.29
C ALA A 578 3.95 2.61 21.59
N GLU A 579 4.78 2.99 22.55
CA GLU A 579 4.87 2.32 23.85
C GLU A 579 3.61 2.51 24.67
N SER A 580 3.06 3.73 24.73
CA SER A 580 1.82 4.03 25.46
C SER A 580 0.66 3.21 24.94
N TYR A 581 0.45 3.18 23.61
CA TYR A 581 -0.63 2.41 23.00
C TYR A 581 -0.45 0.90 23.19
N ARG A 582 0.77 0.39 23.13
CA ARG A 582 1.05 -1.03 23.37
C ARG A 582 0.81 -1.45 24.83
N ARG A 583 1.02 -0.57 25.81
CA ARG A 583 0.66 -0.81 27.20
C ARG A 583 -0.87 -0.91 27.40
N GLN A 584 -1.64 -0.22 26.55
CA GLN A 584 -3.10 -0.21 26.55
C GLN A 584 -3.73 -1.33 25.69
N ARG A 585 -2.94 -2.36 25.34
CA ARG A 585 -3.38 -3.46 24.48
C ARG A 585 -4.66 -4.11 24.94
N TYR A 586 -5.63 -4.20 24.03
CA TYR A 586 -7.00 -4.72 24.24
C TYR A 586 -7.82 -3.97 25.33
N GLN A 587 -7.36 -2.77 25.69
CA GLN A 587 -8.05 -1.87 26.67
C GLN A 587 -7.78 -0.39 26.33
N PRO A 588 -8.24 0.13 25.19
CA PRO A 588 -8.94 -0.54 24.10
C PRO A 588 -8.04 -0.93 22.91
N VAL A 589 -6.73 -0.59 22.90
CA VAL A 589 -5.88 -0.58 21.66
C VAL A 589 -5.61 -1.97 21.13
N THR A 590 -5.91 -2.20 19.86
CA THR A 590 -5.69 -3.47 19.14
C THR A 590 -4.73 -3.33 17.97
N ALA A 591 -4.64 -2.14 17.40
CA ALA A 591 -3.80 -1.82 16.24
C ALA A 591 -3.29 -0.38 16.30
N LEU A 592 -2.07 -0.17 15.83
CA LEU A 592 -1.51 1.17 15.66
C LEU A 592 -0.71 1.26 14.37
N PHE A 593 -0.81 2.41 13.68
CA PHE A 593 -0.11 2.69 12.43
C PHE A 593 0.56 4.07 12.50
N GLN A 594 1.88 4.08 12.58
CA GLN A 594 2.64 5.32 12.54
C GLN A 594 2.49 6.00 11.17
N PHE A 595 2.37 7.31 11.11
CA PHE A 595 2.33 8.10 9.89
C PHE A 595 3.61 8.92 9.75
N MET A 596 4.47 8.58 8.76
CA MET A 596 4.40 7.47 7.84
C MET A 596 5.78 6.81 7.69
N PHE A 597 5.87 5.67 6.99
CA PHE A 597 7.12 4.95 6.83
C PHE A 597 8.18 5.75 6.06
N VAL A 598 7.85 6.19 4.83
CA VAL A 598 8.83 6.78 3.90
C VAL A 598 8.31 8.05 3.24
N GLU A 599 9.20 9.01 3.02
CA GLU A 599 8.88 10.16 2.17
C GLU A 599 8.65 9.72 0.73
N THR A 600 7.52 10.09 0.15
CA THR A 600 7.05 9.60 -1.14
C THR A 600 7.76 10.24 -2.34
N TRP A 601 8.28 11.44 -2.14
CA TRP A 601 8.99 12.27 -3.12
C TRP A 601 10.03 13.13 -2.38
N PRO A 602 10.87 13.95 -3.06
CA PRO A 602 11.79 14.87 -2.40
C PRO A 602 11.06 15.88 -1.51
N SER A 603 10.74 15.48 -0.27
CA SER A 603 9.87 16.23 0.64
C SER A 603 10.35 16.14 2.09
N ILE A 604 9.73 16.94 2.95
CA ILE A 604 9.91 16.97 4.40
C ILE A 604 8.53 16.70 5.00
N ASN A 605 8.18 15.43 5.09
CA ASN A 605 6.92 14.95 5.65
C ASN A 605 7.16 14.24 6.99
N TRP A 606 6.25 13.37 7.35
CA TRP A 606 6.24 12.60 8.60
C TRP A 606 6.99 11.28 8.51
N GLY A 607 7.62 10.99 7.35
CA GLY A 607 8.36 9.76 7.12
C GLY A 607 9.47 9.57 8.15
N VAL A 608 9.60 8.35 8.70
CA VAL A 608 10.75 7.95 9.52
C VAL A 608 11.93 7.51 8.66
N VAL A 609 11.71 7.36 7.36
CA VAL A 609 12.72 7.12 6.32
C VAL A 609 12.60 8.22 5.27
N ASP A 610 13.70 8.80 4.81
CA ASP A 610 13.68 9.84 3.78
C ASP A 610 13.42 9.25 2.38
N TYR A 611 13.19 10.13 1.37
CA TYR A 611 12.86 9.67 0.00
C TYR A 611 14.00 8.89 -0.67
N LEU A 612 15.25 9.02 -0.20
CA LEU A 612 16.40 8.22 -0.64
C LEU A 612 16.52 6.90 0.13
N ARG A 613 15.55 6.58 1.00
CA ARG A 613 15.52 5.40 1.86
C ARG A 613 16.64 5.40 2.89
N GLN A 614 16.92 6.58 3.47
CA GLN A 614 17.85 6.72 4.59
C GLN A 614 17.02 6.85 5.89
N PRO A 615 17.20 5.94 6.88
CA PRO A 615 16.51 6.04 8.15
C PRO A 615 16.85 7.33 8.89
N LYS A 616 15.83 7.92 9.54
CA LYS A 616 15.95 9.03 10.51
C LYS A 616 15.99 8.49 11.95
N ALA A 617 16.19 9.35 12.95
CA ALA A 617 16.17 8.92 14.36
C ALA A 617 14.84 8.26 14.77
N GLY A 618 13.71 8.74 14.22
CA GLY A 618 12.39 8.16 14.45
C GLY A 618 12.27 6.70 14.01
N TYR A 619 12.97 6.27 12.98
CA TYR A 619 13.00 4.87 12.55
C TYR A 619 13.58 3.95 13.63
N TYR A 620 14.72 4.32 14.21
CA TYR A 620 15.38 3.53 15.28
C TYR A 620 14.60 3.58 16.60
N ALA A 621 13.88 4.66 16.85
CA ALA A 621 12.99 4.77 17.99
C ALA A 621 11.79 3.81 17.86
N LEU A 622 11.16 3.74 16.69
CA LEU A 622 10.10 2.75 16.41
C LEU A 622 10.62 1.32 16.42
N GLN A 623 11.82 1.06 15.88
CA GLN A 623 12.44 -0.26 15.92
C GLN A 623 12.51 -0.80 17.36
N ARG A 624 12.89 0.06 18.33
CA ARG A 624 12.87 -0.31 19.76
C ARG A 624 11.46 -0.45 20.29
N ALA A 625 10.60 0.54 20.06
CA ALA A 625 9.24 0.54 20.58
C ALA A 625 8.35 -0.59 19.97
N TYR A 626 8.72 -1.13 18.82
CA TYR A 626 8.01 -2.21 18.13
C TYR A 626 8.63 -3.60 18.36
N GLN A 627 9.64 -3.74 19.21
CA GLN A 627 10.15 -5.08 19.58
C GLN A 627 8.98 -5.98 20.02
N PRO A 628 8.85 -7.22 19.51
CA PRO A 628 7.76 -8.12 19.91
C PRO A 628 7.72 -8.36 21.42
N LEU A 629 8.88 -8.47 22.06
CA LEU A 629 9.04 -8.47 23.51
C LEU A 629 9.70 -7.13 23.90
N LEU A 630 9.00 -6.31 24.68
CA LEU A 630 9.43 -4.94 25.01
C LEU A 630 9.42 -4.69 26.52
N PRO A 631 10.57 -4.33 27.12
CA PRO A 631 10.59 -3.74 28.46
C PRO A 631 10.23 -2.24 28.38
N SER A 632 8.94 -1.93 28.34
CA SER A 632 8.42 -0.59 28.12
C SER A 632 8.59 0.30 29.35
N ILE A 633 8.92 1.57 29.10
CA ILE A 633 9.13 2.59 30.14
C ILE A 633 8.02 3.62 30.06
N ASP A 634 7.26 3.78 31.16
CA ASP A 634 6.24 4.78 31.29
C ASP A 634 6.75 5.89 32.24
N PRO A 635 7.01 7.09 31.73
CA PRO A 635 7.54 8.18 32.54
C PRO A 635 6.46 8.86 33.42
N VAL A 636 5.17 8.48 33.24
CA VAL A 636 3.98 9.14 33.84
C VAL A 636 3.83 10.62 33.41
N ASN A 637 4.93 11.35 33.41
CA ASN A 637 5.03 12.73 32.90
C ASN A 637 6.23 12.85 31.95
N VAL A 638 6.04 13.51 30.83
CA VAL A 638 7.12 13.72 29.82
C VAL A 638 8.15 14.76 30.26
N GLN A 639 7.79 15.66 31.18
CA GLN A 639 8.66 16.67 31.74
C GLN A 639 8.57 16.63 33.28
N TRP A 640 9.73 16.57 33.92
CA TRP A 640 9.84 16.54 35.36
C TRP A 640 10.44 17.86 35.88
N LYS A 641 10.24 18.16 37.16
CA LYS A 641 10.86 19.32 37.82
C LYS A 641 11.97 18.88 38.78
N ALA A 642 13.03 19.66 38.83
CA ALA A 642 14.13 19.42 39.75
C ALA A 642 13.64 19.37 41.20
N ASP A 643 14.22 18.45 41.97
CA ASP A 643 13.93 18.23 43.38
C ASP A 643 12.46 17.90 43.72
N GLN A 644 11.66 17.51 42.72
CA GLN A 644 10.29 17.03 42.95
C GLN A 644 10.22 15.52 42.68
N PRO A 645 9.63 14.75 43.63
CA PRO A 645 9.48 13.30 43.41
C PRO A 645 8.53 12.99 42.26
N GLY A 646 8.90 12.04 41.43
CA GLY A 646 8.08 11.48 40.36
C GLY A 646 8.07 9.96 40.42
N GLN A 647 7.33 9.35 39.51
CA GLN A 647 7.25 7.90 39.36
C GLN A 647 7.53 7.47 37.92
N ILE A 648 8.31 6.40 37.77
CA ILE A 648 8.50 5.70 36.49
C ILE A 648 7.89 4.31 36.65
N HIS A 649 7.02 3.92 35.73
CA HIS A 649 6.51 2.55 35.69
C HIS A 649 7.22 1.74 34.62
N LEU A 650 7.70 0.56 35.00
CA LEU A 650 8.29 -0.40 34.07
C LEU A 650 7.30 -1.51 33.77
N TRP A 651 7.09 -1.73 32.48
CA TRP A 651 6.14 -2.70 31.96
C TRP A 651 6.89 -3.74 31.12
N ILE A 652 6.31 -4.93 30.98
CA ILE A 652 6.68 -5.89 29.96
C ILE A 652 5.49 -6.07 29.04
N VAL A 653 5.71 -5.82 27.75
CA VAL A 653 4.74 -6.07 26.67
C VAL A 653 5.28 -7.20 25.80
N ASN A 654 4.50 -8.26 25.66
CA ASN A 654 4.84 -9.42 24.84
C ASN A 654 3.74 -9.65 23.78
N ASP A 655 4.07 -9.45 22.51
CA ASP A 655 3.17 -9.69 21.38
C ASP A 655 3.35 -11.10 20.78
N GLN A 656 4.29 -11.88 21.30
CA GLN A 656 4.59 -13.22 20.78
C GLN A 656 3.52 -14.22 21.21
N PRO A 657 3.26 -15.26 20.39
CA PRO A 657 2.34 -16.35 20.75
C PRO A 657 2.89 -17.28 21.83
N SER A 658 4.12 -17.05 22.30
CA SER A 658 4.76 -17.81 23.37
C SER A 658 5.18 -16.91 24.53
N GLY A 659 5.16 -17.46 25.73
CA GLY A 659 5.69 -16.82 26.93
C GLY A 659 7.17 -17.11 27.17
N LEU A 660 7.74 -16.46 28.19
CA LEU A 660 9.12 -16.67 28.63
C LEU A 660 9.14 -16.87 30.16
N SER A 661 9.63 -18.04 30.60
CA SER A 661 9.79 -18.39 32.01
C SER A 661 11.23 -18.18 32.49
N GLY A 662 11.41 -17.92 33.80
CA GLY A 662 12.73 -17.73 34.42
C GLY A 662 13.43 -16.45 33.98
N ALA A 663 12.68 -15.49 33.42
CA ALA A 663 13.22 -14.20 33.03
C ALA A 663 13.40 -13.24 34.21
N ARG A 664 14.18 -12.19 34.02
CA ARG A 664 14.34 -11.09 34.98
C ARG A 664 14.20 -9.77 34.25
N LEU A 665 13.53 -8.80 34.90
CA LEU A 665 13.51 -7.41 34.49
C LEU A 665 14.59 -6.65 35.28
N ALA A 666 15.57 -6.08 34.60
CA ALA A 666 16.63 -5.27 35.18
C ALA A 666 16.51 -3.81 34.75
N TRP A 667 16.80 -2.86 35.63
CA TRP A 667 16.72 -1.43 35.33
C TRP A 667 17.84 -0.60 35.95
N ARG A 668 18.07 0.57 35.34
CA ARG A 668 18.94 1.63 35.86
C ARG A 668 18.36 3.01 35.53
N VAL A 669 18.41 3.90 36.55
CA VAL A 669 18.06 5.32 36.38
C VAL A 669 19.28 6.14 36.73
N LYS A 670 19.75 6.98 35.79
CA LYS A 670 20.93 7.84 35.94
C LYS A 670 20.55 9.30 35.67
N GLN A 671 21.27 10.22 36.27
CA GLN A 671 21.21 11.65 36.01
C GLN A 671 22.63 12.25 36.01
N GLY A 672 23.03 12.93 34.92
CA GLY A 672 24.36 13.51 34.80
C GLY A 672 25.50 12.52 35.03
N GLY A 673 25.29 11.23 34.73
CA GLY A 673 26.24 10.13 35.02
C GLY A 673 26.13 9.50 36.41
N LYS A 674 25.48 10.16 37.38
CA LYS A 674 25.21 9.62 38.72
C LYS A 674 24.09 8.56 38.64
N LEU A 675 24.27 7.43 39.30
CA LEU A 675 23.25 6.40 39.48
C LEU A 675 22.31 6.85 40.60
N LEU A 676 21.00 6.97 40.27
CA LEU A 676 19.95 7.30 41.24
C LEU A 676 19.21 6.06 41.73
N GLU A 677 18.94 5.10 40.81
CA GLU A 677 18.17 3.90 41.11
C GLU A 677 18.63 2.73 40.21
N GLN A 678 18.71 1.52 40.75
CA GLN A 678 18.89 0.29 39.98
C GLN A 678 18.26 -0.91 40.69
N GLY A 679 17.87 -1.92 39.93
CA GLY A 679 17.33 -3.15 40.48
C GLY A 679 17.14 -4.24 39.44
N GLU A 680 16.71 -5.38 39.95
CA GLU A 680 16.38 -6.56 39.16
C GLU A 680 15.27 -7.33 39.86
N GLN A 681 14.28 -7.80 39.09
CA GLN A 681 13.13 -8.57 39.59
C GLN A 681 12.90 -9.80 38.73
N PRO A 682 12.77 -11.01 39.33
CA PRO A 682 12.31 -12.21 38.60
C PRO A 682 10.90 -12.02 38.05
N VAL A 683 10.66 -12.48 36.82
CA VAL A 683 9.37 -12.38 36.15
C VAL A 683 9.06 -13.63 35.32
N THR A 684 7.80 -14.00 35.26
CA THR A 684 7.26 -14.91 34.26
C THR A 684 6.46 -14.09 33.27
N ILE A 685 6.78 -14.17 31.98
CA ILE A 685 6.17 -13.35 30.94
C ILE A 685 5.17 -14.23 30.17
N PRO A 686 3.85 -14.01 30.32
CA PRO A 686 2.86 -14.74 29.52
C PRO A 686 2.95 -14.39 28.03
N ALA A 687 2.46 -15.27 27.18
CA ALA A 687 2.19 -14.98 25.78
C ALA A 687 1.16 -13.86 25.66
N ASP A 688 1.21 -13.06 24.61
CA ASP A 688 0.23 -12.04 24.23
C ASP A 688 -0.25 -11.19 25.44
N SER A 689 0.71 -10.57 26.15
CA SER A 689 0.45 -9.90 27.44
C SER A 689 1.06 -8.51 27.52
N GLY A 690 0.50 -7.68 28.42
CA GLY A 690 1.04 -6.37 28.78
C GLY A 690 0.85 -6.12 30.28
N ASN A 691 1.94 -6.17 31.07
CA ASN A 691 1.85 -6.10 32.53
C ASN A 691 2.81 -5.03 33.07
N LYS A 692 2.30 -4.22 34.01
CA LYS A 692 3.13 -3.37 34.85
C LYS A 692 3.85 -4.23 35.89
N ILE A 693 5.17 -4.13 35.95
CA ILE A 693 6.01 -4.97 36.80
C ILE A 693 6.43 -4.24 38.08
N VAL A 694 6.93 -2.99 37.92
CA VAL A 694 7.43 -2.21 39.06
C VAL A 694 7.16 -0.72 38.87
N SER A 695 7.00 -0.01 39.96
CA SER A 695 6.91 1.46 40.03
C SER A 695 8.10 1.99 40.82
N LEU A 696 8.89 2.83 40.19
CA LEU A 696 10.13 3.40 40.76
C LEU A 696 9.89 4.85 41.20
N PRO A 697 9.92 5.16 42.47
CA PRO A 697 9.96 6.56 42.91
C PRO A 697 11.38 7.11 42.64
N VAL A 698 11.45 8.24 41.92
CA VAL A 698 12.69 8.91 41.56
C VAL A 698 12.56 10.40 41.83
N THR A 699 13.57 10.99 42.47
CA THR A 699 13.66 12.44 42.66
C THR A 699 14.89 12.94 41.89
N PRO A 700 14.69 13.74 40.81
CA PRO A 700 15.81 14.28 40.06
C PRO A 700 16.56 15.34 40.87
N GLU A 701 17.89 15.31 40.80
CA GLU A 701 18.78 16.28 41.45
C GLU A 701 19.23 17.33 40.42
N GLY A 702 18.63 18.55 40.45
CA GLY A 702 18.91 19.58 39.46
C GLY A 702 18.29 19.29 38.05
N THR A 703 18.75 19.99 37.02
CA THR A 703 18.12 20.04 35.69
C THR A 703 18.72 19.14 34.63
N GLN A 704 19.70 18.30 34.97
CA GLN A 704 20.23 17.31 34.04
C GLN A 704 19.13 16.27 33.70
N PRO A 705 18.96 15.82 32.44
CA PRO A 705 17.96 14.84 32.11
C PRO A 705 18.21 13.49 32.79
N LEU A 706 17.10 12.82 33.13
CA LEU A 706 17.15 11.41 33.54
C LEU A 706 17.38 10.49 32.35
N GLN A 707 18.15 9.45 32.55
CA GLN A 707 18.33 8.35 31.60
C GLN A 707 17.85 7.08 32.27
N VAL A 708 16.81 6.49 31.70
CA VAL A 708 16.18 5.25 32.17
C VAL A 708 16.52 4.13 31.21
N GLU A 709 17.09 3.05 31.72
CA GLU A 709 17.36 1.83 30.98
C GLU A 709 16.53 0.69 31.57
N SER A 710 15.93 -0.15 30.73
CA SER A 710 15.20 -1.34 31.15
C SER A 710 15.59 -2.51 30.24
N ARG A 711 15.81 -3.70 30.81
CA ARG A 711 16.26 -4.91 30.09
C ARG A 711 15.53 -6.14 30.57
N ILE A 712 15.18 -7.03 29.64
CA ILE A 712 14.72 -8.36 29.94
C ILE A 712 15.89 -9.32 29.73
N LEU A 713 16.20 -10.06 30.79
CA LEU A 713 17.24 -11.10 30.80
C LEU A 713 16.54 -12.47 30.80
N ASP A 714 17.05 -13.44 30.04
CA ASP A 714 16.58 -14.83 30.08
C ASP A 714 17.12 -15.57 31.34
N ALA A 715 16.76 -16.84 31.49
CA ALA A 715 17.21 -17.67 32.60
C ALA A 715 18.73 -17.80 32.68
N ALA A 716 19.46 -17.66 31.57
CA ALA A 716 20.92 -17.69 31.50
C ALA A 716 21.56 -16.32 31.75
N GLY A 717 20.78 -15.26 31.97
CA GLY A 717 21.28 -13.89 32.20
C GLY A 717 21.62 -13.13 30.91
N LYS A 718 21.27 -13.65 29.72
CA LYS A 718 21.48 -12.99 28.46
C LYS A 718 20.34 -11.96 28.21
N THR A 719 20.69 -10.75 27.80
CA THR A 719 19.70 -9.75 27.37
C THR A 719 18.99 -10.22 26.11
N VAL A 720 17.67 -10.35 26.19
CA VAL A 720 16.78 -10.73 25.09
C VAL A 720 15.96 -9.55 24.55
N ALA A 721 15.78 -8.50 25.33
CA ALA A 721 15.20 -7.23 24.91
C ALA A 721 15.73 -6.09 25.79
N ASP A 722 15.83 -4.89 25.22
CA ASP A 722 16.23 -3.69 25.95
C ASP A 722 15.48 -2.46 25.46
N ASN A 723 15.38 -1.47 26.33
CA ASN A 723 14.79 -0.18 26.05
C ASN A 723 15.46 0.93 26.84
N ARG A 724 15.30 2.16 26.39
CA ARG A 724 15.84 3.35 27.04
C ARG A 724 14.93 4.56 26.80
N LEU A 725 14.82 5.40 27.80
CA LEU A 725 14.07 6.65 27.75
C LEU A 725 14.92 7.77 28.37
N ARG A 726 14.87 8.94 27.73
CA ARG A 726 15.35 10.20 28.30
C ARG A 726 14.17 11.02 28.76
N ILE A 727 14.22 11.54 30.00
CA ILE A 727 13.20 12.43 30.55
C ILE A 727 13.86 13.77 30.84
N ASP A 728 13.35 14.84 30.26
CA ASP A 728 13.85 16.18 30.52
C ASP A 728 13.40 16.68 31.89
N VAL A 729 14.32 17.37 32.60
CA VAL A 729 14.06 17.94 33.92
C VAL A 729 14.18 19.45 33.83
N LEU A 730 13.07 20.14 34.15
CA LEU A 730 12.98 21.58 34.18
C LEU A 730 13.44 22.13 35.54
N PRO A 731 13.86 23.40 35.63
CA PRO A 731 14.02 24.09 36.92
C PRO A 731 12.74 24.01 37.78
N ARG A 732 12.88 24.21 39.11
CA ARG A 732 11.76 24.26 40.05
C ARG A 732 10.64 25.17 39.60
#